data_924d44d6fed218a5972a7d3794abb961
#
_entry.id   924d44d6fed218a5972a7d3794abb961
#
_cell.length_a   1.000
_cell.length_b   1.000
_cell.length_c   1.000
_cell.angle_alpha   90.00
_cell.angle_beta   90.00
_cell.angle_gamma   90.00
#
_symmetry.space_group_name_H-M   'P 1'
#
loop_
_entity.id
_entity.type
_entity.pdbx_description
1 polymer ?
#
loop_
_entity_poly.entity_id
_entity_poly.type
_entity_poly.pdbx_seq_one_letter_code
_entity_poly.pdbx_strand_id
1 'polypeptide(L)'
;MNKNLIIGTAGHIDHGKTTLIGALTGEDTDRLAEEKDRGISIELGFTDLEIDDDLKLGIIDVPGHEKFVKNMLAGAGGVDLALLVIAADEGIMAQTREHLAILDLLNVEHGLVALTKEDKVEDEWLELVIEDTREKLEGTFLEDAPIVPVSGVKGTGLDRLKDEIKEIVGRIPTKDSEDNIYYPIDRVFTISGHGTVVTGTLVSGKIEVEDELKIYPQKKDVRVRSLQVHNEKRDKAYPGQRVGINLAGVDKEELDRGDVMATPESLPVSDFVDGTLKVLKDAPMIVEHGERIRFHIGAREVLGRVYMIDKEEILPGEEALVQYRLEEDIVARYRENYVVRRYSPMTTIGGGVVLDNNPPYRKKLDSAAIEELKIKRDGSKAERVELTLSLNDDQAIDAENIARETNLSLNRVKNILQQLFNANKIVCFESGQESSWLKSEVYHDLSEELITSIEKYHQKYPLRRGISKEELRTRLSVELDKNEFDELLGWLKSEDKIKLDGPYVAKKDFKIVYEGKAKKARDIILNQLDGNFMPPDRSTLQNELEFDEYLITEVIDALNEVDDLVKVDRELFFHPDVIDAAEKRLVKQLQENGEIELAEFRDLIESSRKYALPLLKYFDQKGITERKGDKRILKDK
;
A
#
# COMPACT_ATOMS: atom_id res chain seq x y z
N MET A 1 11.18 -26.32 -16.47
CA MET A 1 11.11 -25.47 -15.24
C MET A 1 10.70 -26.40 -14.11
N ASN A 2 11.53 -26.54 -13.09
CA ASN A 2 11.18 -27.36 -11.92
C ASN A 2 9.99 -26.70 -11.22
N LYS A 3 8.87 -27.41 -11.13
CA LYS A 3 7.72 -26.97 -10.33
C LYS A 3 7.98 -27.33 -8.88
N ASN A 4 7.98 -26.33 -8.01
CA ASN A 4 8.07 -26.54 -6.57
C ASN A 4 6.65 -26.54 -6.01
N LEU A 5 6.14 -27.71 -5.66
CA LEU A 5 4.79 -27.89 -5.14
C LEU A 5 4.82 -28.78 -3.89
N ILE A 6 3.80 -28.62 -3.06
CA ILE A 6 3.66 -29.33 -1.79
C ILE A 6 2.42 -30.20 -1.82
N ILE A 7 2.60 -31.47 -1.50
CA ILE A 7 1.52 -32.43 -1.25
C ILE A 7 1.21 -32.43 0.25
N GLY A 8 -0.04 -32.21 0.63
CA GLY A 8 -0.50 -32.36 2.01
C GLY A 8 -1.33 -33.63 2.16
N THR A 9 -0.99 -34.50 3.13
CA THR A 9 -1.86 -35.64 3.46
C THR A 9 -3.06 -35.17 4.26
N ALA A 10 -4.19 -35.86 4.14
CA ALA A 10 -5.39 -35.64 4.96
C ALA A 10 -6.08 -37.00 5.19
N GLY A 11 -6.84 -37.13 6.27
CA GLY A 11 -7.56 -38.36 6.57
C GLY A 11 -7.53 -38.75 8.04
N HIS A 12 -8.31 -39.77 8.39
CA HIS A 12 -8.50 -40.22 9.76
C HIS A 12 -7.22 -40.80 10.37
N ILE A 13 -7.17 -40.87 11.70
CA ILE A 13 -6.15 -41.66 12.43
C ILE A 13 -6.24 -43.13 11.96
N ASP A 14 -5.13 -43.85 11.94
CA ASP A 14 -5.03 -45.25 11.53
C ASP A 14 -5.43 -45.58 10.09
N HIS A 15 -5.75 -44.59 9.25
CA HIS A 15 -5.95 -44.78 7.81
C HIS A 15 -4.64 -45.02 7.01
N GLY A 16 -3.50 -45.03 7.68
CA GLY A 16 -2.21 -45.40 7.10
C GLY A 16 -1.53 -44.29 6.31
N LYS A 17 -1.75 -43.01 6.65
CA LYS A 17 -1.07 -41.85 6.05
C LYS A 17 0.45 -42.01 6.08
N THR A 18 1.04 -42.09 7.26
CA THR A 18 2.49 -42.22 7.46
C THR A 18 3.06 -43.48 6.82
N THR A 19 2.30 -44.62 6.89
CA THR A 19 2.69 -45.87 6.21
C THR A 19 2.72 -45.69 4.70
N LEU A 20 1.72 -45.03 4.11
CA LEU A 20 1.67 -44.72 2.69
C LEU A 20 2.84 -43.84 2.25
N ILE A 21 3.10 -42.76 3.02
CA ILE A 21 4.21 -41.86 2.72
C ILE A 21 5.55 -42.61 2.83
N GLY A 22 5.75 -43.41 3.87
CA GLY A 22 6.94 -44.26 4.00
C GLY A 22 7.13 -45.23 2.81
N ALA A 23 6.03 -45.80 2.28
CA ALA A 23 6.08 -46.67 1.11
C ALA A 23 6.40 -45.91 -0.19
N LEU A 24 5.94 -44.65 -0.32
CA LEU A 24 6.17 -43.81 -1.49
C LEU A 24 7.59 -43.22 -1.53
N THR A 25 8.14 -42.83 -0.37
CA THR A 25 9.38 -42.06 -0.25
C THR A 25 10.56 -42.88 0.26
N GLY A 26 10.30 -43.97 0.96
CA GLY A 26 11.32 -44.74 1.67
C GLY A 26 11.72 -44.11 3.02
N GLU A 27 11.09 -43.00 3.46
CA GLU A 27 11.41 -42.32 4.71
C GLU A 27 10.26 -42.40 5.72
N ASP A 28 10.61 -42.60 7.00
CA ASP A 28 9.66 -42.56 8.12
C ASP A 28 9.51 -41.12 8.61
N THR A 29 8.30 -40.56 8.49
CA THR A 29 7.98 -39.18 8.87
C THR A 29 7.76 -39.01 10.37
N ASP A 30 7.50 -40.08 11.14
CA ASP A 30 7.35 -40.05 12.59
C ASP A 30 8.71 -39.93 13.28
N ARG A 31 8.97 -38.78 13.89
CA ARG A 31 10.29 -38.45 14.49
C ARG A 31 10.32 -38.57 15.99
N LEU A 32 9.18 -38.39 16.69
CA LEU A 32 9.08 -38.44 18.11
C LEU A 32 9.03 -39.92 18.61
N ALA A 33 9.74 -40.22 19.69
CA ALA A 33 9.64 -41.54 20.32
C ALA A 33 8.19 -41.88 20.73
N GLU A 34 7.43 -40.85 21.16
CA GLU A 34 6.03 -40.99 21.53
C GLU A 34 5.11 -41.33 20.32
N GLU A 35 5.41 -40.82 19.12
CA GLU A 35 4.70 -41.17 17.88
C GLU A 35 4.92 -42.65 17.56
N LYS A 36 6.14 -43.11 17.64
CA LYS A 36 6.50 -44.52 17.37
C LYS A 36 5.93 -45.49 18.40
N ASP A 37 5.91 -45.07 19.66
CA ASP A 37 5.38 -45.90 20.76
C ASP A 37 3.84 -46.01 20.71
N ARG A 38 3.17 -44.93 20.30
CA ARG A 38 1.71 -44.87 20.24
C ARG A 38 1.14 -45.20 18.83
N GLY A 39 1.97 -45.21 17.79
CA GLY A 39 1.56 -45.42 16.41
C GLY A 39 0.70 -44.30 15.84
N ILE A 40 0.83 -43.06 16.39
CA ILE A 40 0.06 -41.88 15.95
C ILE A 40 0.98 -40.71 15.71
N SER A 41 0.82 -40.02 14.60
CA SER A 41 1.54 -38.76 14.34
C SER A 41 0.98 -37.62 15.20
N ILE A 42 1.85 -36.88 15.85
CA ILE A 42 1.53 -35.74 16.74
C ILE A 42 1.90 -34.41 16.08
N GLU A 43 3.08 -34.37 15.49
CA GLU A 43 3.60 -33.21 14.77
C GLU A 43 3.50 -33.39 13.26
N LEU A 44 3.75 -32.29 12.53
CA LEU A 44 3.86 -32.36 11.07
C LEU A 44 5.09 -33.17 10.68
N GLY A 45 4.91 -34.19 9.86
CA GLY A 45 5.98 -34.92 9.18
C GLY A 45 6.37 -34.21 7.89
N PHE A 46 7.64 -34.26 7.53
CA PHE A 46 8.13 -33.65 6.30
C PHE A 46 9.10 -34.56 5.60
N THR A 47 8.86 -34.81 4.32
CA THR A 47 9.73 -35.57 3.45
C THR A 47 9.55 -35.13 2.00
N ASP A 48 10.28 -35.75 1.09
CA ASP A 48 10.26 -35.42 -0.33
C ASP A 48 9.85 -36.64 -1.15
N LEU A 49 9.00 -36.46 -2.15
CA LEU A 49 8.63 -37.47 -3.12
C LEU A 49 9.35 -37.21 -4.44
N GLU A 50 10.19 -38.14 -4.85
CA GLU A 50 10.77 -38.16 -6.19
C GLU A 50 9.83 -38.88 -7.13
N ILE A 51 9.27 -38.17 -8.09
CA ILE A 51 8.40 -38.71 -9.13
C ILE A 51 9.27 -39.21 -10.30
N ASP A 52 10.22 -38.36 -10.73
CA ASP A 52 11.23 -38.67 -11.74
C ASP A 52 12.48 -37.81 -11.53
N ASP A 53 13.49 -37.92 -12.40
CA ASP A 53 14.77 -37.21 -12.28
C ASP A 53 14.63 -35.68 -12.25
N ASP A 54 13.52 -35.12 -12.80
CA ASP A 54 13.28 -33.69 -12.96
C ASP A 54 12.19 -33.15 -12.01
N LEU A 55 11.42 -34.02 -11.34
CA LEU A 55 10.26 -33.64 -10.52
C LEU A 55 10.36 -34.19 -9.10
N LYS A 56 10.65 -33.27 -8.18
CA LYS A 56 10.69 -33.53 -6.73
C LYS A 56 9.67 -32.66 -6.03
N LEU A 57 8.78 -33.27 -5.24
CA LEU A 57 7.67 -32.60 -4.54
C LEU A 57 7.88 -32.70 -3.03
N GLY A 58 7.62 -31.60 -2.32
CA GLY A 58 7.58 -31.66 -0.85
C GLY A 58 6.31 -32.36 -0.37
N ILE A 59 6.43 -33.18 0.66
CA ILE A 59 5.28 -33.79 1.36
C ILE A 59 5.17 -33.24 2.77
N ILE A 60 3.96 -32.86 3.15
CA ILE A 60 3.57 -32.55 4.52
C ILE A 60 2.64 -33.66 5.00
N ASP A 61 3.13 -34.52 5.89
CA ASP A 61 2.32 -35.54 6.54
C ASP A 61 1.66 -34.95 7.80
N VAL A 62 0.32 -34.83 7.75
CA VAL A 62 -0.43 -34.18 8.83
C VAL A 62 -0.95 -35.21 9.84
N PRO A 63 -0.97 -34.85 11.15
CA PRO A 63 -1.55 -35.73 12.17
C PRO A 63 -3.06 -35.90 11.95
N GLY A 64 -3.55 -37.13 12.13
CA GLY A 64 -4.95 -37.50 11.88
C GLY A 64 -5.88 -37.29 13.07
N HIS A 65 -5.38 -36.97 14.26
CA HIS A 65 -6.18 -36.91 15.45
C HIS A 65 -6.75 -35.50 15.71
N GLU A 66 -8.03 -35.38 16.13
CA GLU A 66 -8.76 -34.12 16.39
C GLU A 66 -8.01 -33.13 17.30
N LYS A 67 -7.25 -33.64 18.29
CA LYS A 67 -6.42 -32.81 19.18
C LYS A 67 -5.29 -32.06 18.46
N PHE A 68 -4.88 -32.55 17.29
CA PHE A 68 -3.76 -32.02 16.52
C PHE A 68 -4.17 -31.25 15.26
N VAL A 69 -5.47 -30.95 15.09
CA VAL A 69 -5.97 -30.12 13.98
C VAL A 69 -5.23 -28.78 13.89
N LYS A 70 -4.82 -28.20 15.03
CA LYS A 70 -3.96 -26.99 15.05
C LYS A 70 -2.63 -27.22 14.28
N ASN A 71 -2.03 -28.40 14.43
CA ASN A 71 -0.80 -28.73 13.71
C ASN A 71 -1.09 -28.96 12.21
N MET A 72 -2.21 -29.59 11.89
CA MET A 72 -2.67 -29.74 10.50
C MET A 72 -2.84 -28.38 9.82
N LEU A 73 -3.56 -27.44 10.47
CA LEU A 73 -3.81 -26.10 9.92
C LEU A 73 -2.50 -25.36 9.61
N ALA A 74 -1.49 -25.49 10.47
CA ALA A 74 -0.19 -24.86 10.23
C ALA A 74 0.58 -25.42 9.03
N GLY A 75 0.32 -26.66 8.65
CA GLY A 75 0.89 -27.28 7.44
C GLY A 75 0.06 -27.03 6.19
N ALA A 76 -1.26 -26.96 6.35
CA ALA A 76 -2.21 -26.94 5.23
C ALA A 76 -2.18 -25.62 4.42
N GLY A 77 -1.79 -24.49 5.02
CA GLY A 77 -1.72 -23.19 4.33
C GLY A 77 -0.71 -23.10 3.17
N GLY A 78 0.17 -24.10 3.02
CA GLY A 78 1.14 -24.20 1.91
C GLY A 78 0.88 -25.34 0.93
N VAL A 79 -0.21 -26.09 1.08
CA VAL A 79 -0.53 -27.27 0.29
C VAL A 79 -1.07 -26.87 -1.09
N ASP A 80 -0.48 -27.44 -2.13
CA ASP A 80 -0.89 -27.25 -3.53
C ASP A 80 -1.72 -28.43 -4.06
N LEU A 81 -1.51 -29.62 -3.47
CA LEU A 81 -2.17 -30.87 -3.84
C LEU A 81 -2.55 -31.64 -2.58
N ALA A 82 -3.83 -31.92 -2.39
CA ALA A 82 -4.31 -32.74 -1.28
C ALA A 82 -4.23 -34.25 -1.64
N LEU A 83 -3.60 -35.04 -0.76
CA LEU A 83 -3.66 -36.50 -0.78
C LEU A 83 -4.60 -36.97 0.33
N LEU A 84 -5.88 -37.20 -0.01
CA LEU A 84 -6.86 -37.69 0.95
C LEU A 84 -6.71 -39.20 1.13
N VAL A 85 -6.35 -39.63 2.34
CA VAL A 85 -6.07 -41.02 2.66
C VAL A 85 -7.27 -41.63 3.39
N ILE A 86 -7.87 -42.65 2.82
CA ILE A 86 -9.04 -43.35 3.33
C ILE A 86 -8.71 -44.85 3.42
N ALA A 87 -9.01 -45.50 4.52
CA ALA A 87 -8.83 -46.94 4.66
C ALA A 87 -10.03 -47.70 4.05
N ALA A 88 -9.78 -48.66 3.19
CA ALA A 88 -10.80 -49.46 2.50
C ALA A 88 -11.67 -50.28 3.46
N ASP A 89 -11.13 -50.63 4.64
CA ASP A 89 -11.85 -51.38 5.67
C ASP A 89 -12.81 -50.52 6.49
N GLU A 90 -12.66 -49.16 6.47
CA GLU A 90 -13.41 -48.25 7.32
C GLU A 90 -14.21 -47.15 6.55
N GLY A 91 -13.76 -46.76 5.35
CA GLY A 91 -14.35 -45.70 4.56
C GLY A 91 -14.12 -44.29 5.13
N ILE A 92 -14.98 -43.33 4.75
CA ILE A 92 -14.86 -41.93 5.22
C ILE A 92 -15.36 -41.78 6.65
N MET A 93 -14.46 -41.39 7.54
CA MET A 93 -14.70 -41.20 8.98
C MET A 93 -14.84 -39.71 9.35
N ALA A 94 -15.23 -39.40 10.59
CA ALA A 94 -15.50 -38.03 11.04
C ALA A 94 -14.31 -37.06 10.85
N GLN A 95 -13.10 -37.49 11.15
CA GLN A 95 -11.89 -36.67 11.00
C GLN A 95 -11.53 -36.47 9.51
N THR A 96 -11.83 -37.45 8.65
CA THR A 96 -11.67 -37.29 7.20
C THR A 96 -12.55 -36.15 6.67
N ARG A 97 -13.80 -36.05 7.19
CA ARG A 97 -14.73 -34.95 6.82
C ARG A 97 -14.23 -33.60 7.32
N GLU A 98 -13.73 -33.52 8.56
CA GLU A 98 -13.17 -32.26 9.11
C GLU A 98 -11.94 -31.82 8.31
N HIS A 99 -11.03 -32.76 7.95
CA HIS A 99 -9.85 -32.44 7.14
C HIS A 99 -10.25 -31.98 5.74
N LEU A 100 -11.25 -32.61 5.12
CA LEU A 100 -11.77 -32.22 3.82
C LEU A 100 -12.36 -30.81 3.86
N ALA A 101 -13.18 -30.51 4.88
CA ALA A 101 -13.76 -29.18 5.08
C ALA A 101 -12.67 -28.12 5.30
N ILE A 102 -11.62 -28.41 6.04
CA ILE A 102 -10.49 -27.49 6.25
C ILE A 102 -9.75 -27.22 4.92
N LEU A 103 -9.49 -28.24 4.10
CA LEU A 103 -8.84 -28.07 2.81
C LEU A 103 -9.69 -27.24 1.83
N ASP A 104 -11.03 -27.45 1.85
CA ASP A 104 -11.97 -26.63 1.07
C ASP A 104 -11.94 -25.15 1.53
N LEU A 105 -11.97 -24.90 2.86
CA LEU A 105 -11.88 -23.57 3.42
C LEU A 105 -10.53 -22.87 3.13
N LEU A 106 -9.45 -23.64 3.00
CA LEU A 106 -8.13 -23.14 2.60
C LEU A 106 -7.96 -23.01 1.09
N ASN A 107 -9.04 -23.26 0.32
CA ASN A 107 -9.09 -23.16 -1.14
C ASN A 107 -8.02 -24.01 -1.84
N VAL A 108 -7.83 -25.24 -1.37
CA VAL A 108 -7.05 -26.25 -2.09
C VAL A 108 -7.89 -26.74 -3.27
N GLU A 109 -7.39 -26.55 -4.48
CA GLU A 109 -8.16 -26.80 -5.71
C GLU A 109 -7.86 -28.17 -6.34
N HIS A 110 -6.74 -28.79 -5.97
CA HIS A 110 -6.26 -30.01 -6.58
C HIS A 110 -6.06 -31.10 -5.55
N GLY A 111 -6.45 -32.33 -5.88
CA GLY A 111 -6.24 -33.47 -5.01
C GLY A 111 -6.58 -34.78 -5.63
N LEU A 112 -6.28 -35.86 -4.89
CA LEU A 112 -6.63 -37.21 -5.21
C LEU A 112 -6.87 -38.03 -3.95
N VAL A 113 -7.51 -39.18 -4.09
CA VAL A 113 -7.82 -40.09 -2.99
C VAL A 113 -6.95 -41.34 -3.08
N ALA A 114 -6.21 -41.64 -2.02
CA ALA A 114 -5.55 -42.93 -1.83
C ALA A 114 -6.42 -43.80 -0.91
N LEU A 115 -7.00 -44.85 -1.49
CA LEU A 115 -7.79 -45.83 -0.76
C LEU A 115 -6.86 -46.94 -0.26
N THR A 116 -6.39 -46.79 0.96
CA THR A 116 -5.38 -47.67 1.58
C THR A 116 -5.96 -48.98 2.10
N LYS A 117 -5.11 -49.91 2.50
CA LYS A 117 -5.46 -51.22 3.05
C LYS A 117 -6.31 -52.06 2.07
N GLU A 118 -6.16 -51.84 0.75
CA GLU A 118 -6.86 -52.64 -0.27
C GLU A 118 -6.64 -54.14 -0.06
N ASP A 119 -5.48 -54.54 0.45
CA ASP A 119 -5.07 -55.89 0.73
C ASP A 119 -5.83 -56.57 1.88
N LYS A 120 -6.65 -55.83 2.63
CA LYS A 120 -7.46 -56.34 3.74
C LYS A 120 -8.92 -56.59 3.37
N VAL A 121 -9.35 -56.19 2.17
CA VAL A 121 -10.74 -56.30 1.73
C VAL A 121 -10.85 -57.12 0.45
N GLU A 122 -12.04 -57.66 0.17
CA GLU A 122 -12.35 -58.34 -1.08
C GLU A 122 -12.72 -57.35 -2.18
N ASP A 123 -12.57 -57.69 -3.45
CA ASP A 123 -12.78 -56.80 -4.60
C ASP A 123 -14.20 -56.21 -4.61
N GLU A 124 -15.22 -57.00 -4.30
CA GLU A 124 -16.62 -56.54 -4.22
C GLU A 124 -16.82 -55.47 -3.15
N TRP A 125 -16.16 -55.57 -2.00
CA TRP A 125 -16.18 -54.59 -0.95
C TRP A 125 -15.42 -53.32 -1.36
N LEU A 126 -14.30 -53.47 -2.04
CA LEU A 126 -13.50 -52.37 -2.54
C LEU A 126 -14.32 -51.48 -3.50
N GLU A 127 -15.06 -52.08 -4.43
CA GLU A 127 -15.94 -51.37 -5.36
C GLU A 127 -17.03 -50.58 -4.61
N LEU A 128 -17.67 -51.16 -3.60
CA LEU A 128 -18.67 -50.48 -2.78
C LEU A 128 -18.08 -49.28 -2.03
N VAL A 129 -16.88 -49.40 -1.48
CA VAL A 129 -16.22 -48.28 -0.78
C VAL A 129 -15.82 -47.16 -1.73
N ILE A 130 -15.44 -47.50 -2.98
CA ILE A 130 -15.16 -46.49 -4.01
C ILE A 130 -16.43 -45.70 -4.36
N GLU A 131 -17.58 -46.40 -4.54
CA GLU A 131 -18.87 -45.73 -4.81
C GLU A 131 -19.31 -44.84 -3.64
N ASP A 132 -19.28 -45.34 -2.39
CA ASP A 132 -19.60 -44.61 -1.19
C ASP A 132 -18.68 -43.37 -1.02
N THR A 133 -17.40 -43.53 -1.35
CA THR A 133 -16.43 -42.43 -1.31
C THR A 133 -16.78 -41.33 -2.33
N ARG A 134 -17.11 -41.70 -3.56
CA ARG A 134 -17.55 -40.75 -4.60
C ARG A 134 -18.80 -39.98 -4.20
N GLU A 135 -19.84 -40.67 -3.69
CA GLU A 135 -21.07 -40.03 -3.21
C GLU A 135 -20.78 -38.99 -2.10
N LYS A 136 -19.89 -39.33 -1.16
CA LYS A 136 -19.52 -38.43 -0.05
C LYS A 136 -18.61 -37.28 -0.43
N LEU A 137 -17.95 -37.33 -1.59
CA LEU A 137 -17.11 -36.26 -2.13
C LEU A 137 -17.89 -35.31 -3.06
N GLU A 138 -19.15 -35.61 -3.40
CA GLU A 138 -19.99 -34.71 -4.21
C GLU A 138 -20.07 -33.31 -3.60
N GLY A 139 -19.93 -32.28 -4.43
CA GLY A 139 -19.92 -30.87 -4.03
C GLY A 139 -18.67 -30.40 -3.28
N THR A 140 -17.62 -31.22 -3.23
CA THR A 140 -16.29 -30.82 -2.74
C THR A 140 -15.31 -30.65 -3.90
N PHE A 141 -14.13 -30.06 -3.63
CA PHE A 141 -13.07 -29.92 -4.65
C PHE A 141 -12.50 -31.27 -5.13
N LEU A 142 -12.86 -32.40 -4.47
CA LEU A 142 -12.45 -33.75 -4.82
C LEU A 142 -13.55 -34.57 -5.53
N GLU A 143 -14.67 -33.97 -5.94
CA GLU A 143 -15.78 -34.64 -6.60
C GLU A 143 -15.33 -35.49 -7.80
N ASP A 144 -14.52 -34.91 -8.67
CA ASP A 144 -13.98 -35.59 -9.88
C ASP A 144 -12.56 -36.14 -9.67
N ALA A 145 -12.07 -36.20 -8.44
CA ALA A 145 -10.71 -36.62 -8.16
C ALA A 145 -10.50 -38.13 -8.40
N PRO A 146 -9.34 -38.56 -8.90
CA PRO A 146 -9.02 -39.97 -9.03
C PRO A 146 -8.98 -40.65 -7.66
N ILE A 147 -9.62 -41.82 -7.56
CA ILE A 147 -9.56 -42.70 -6.39
C ILE A 147 -8.66 -43.88 -6.75
N VAL A 148 -7.54 -44.02 -6.04
CA VAL A 148 -6.52 -45.02 -6.31
C VAL A 148 -6.44 -46.00 -5.15
N PRO A 149 -6.87 -47.27 -5.32
CA PRO A 149 -6.61 -48.31 -4.34
C PRO A 149 -5.11 -48.60 -4.20
N VAL A 150 -4.64 -48.71 -2.94
CA VAL A 150 -3.22 -48.89 -2.64
C VAL A 150 -3.01 -49.77 -1.38
N SER A 151 -1.91 -50.48 -1.34
CA SER A 151 -1.39 -51.08 -0.10
C SER A 151 0.03 -50.58 0.17
N GLY A 152 0.19 -49.75 1.19
CA GLY A 152 1.53 -49.32 1.63
C GLY A 152 2.40 -50.47 2.17
N VAL A 153 1.78 -51.58 2.64
CA VAL A 153 2.49 -52.75 3.15
C VAL A 153 2.93 -53.71 2.03
N LYS A 154 2.05 -53.91 1.03
CA LYS A 154 2.35 -54.82 -0.14
C LYS A 154 3.02 -54.07 -1.30
N GLY A 155 2.96 -52.72 -1.32
CA GLY A 155 3.47 -51.91 -2.42
C GLY A 155 2.59 -51.89 -3.67
N THR A 156 1.35 -52.41 -3.59
CA THR A 156 0.42 -52.41 -4.73
C THR A 156 -0.18 -51.01 -4.92
N GLY A 157 -0.46 -50.64 -6.17
CA GLY A 157 -1.09 -49.36 -6.54
C GLY A 157 -0.18 -48.12 -6.44
N LEU A 158 1.04 -48.21 -5.88
CA LEU A 158 1.92 -47.06 -5.64
C LEU A 158 2.38 -46.39 -6.94
N ASP A 159 2.71 -47.18 -7.98
CA ASP A 159 3.14 -46.63 -9.27
C ASP A 159 1.98 -45.83 -9.93
N ARG A 160 0.76 -46.41 -9.91
CA ARG A 160 -0.43 -45.71 -10.39
C ARG A 160 -0.68 -44.40 -9.62
N LEU A 161 -0.51 -44.42 -8.28
CA LEU A 161 -0.67 -43.22 -7.45
C LEU A 161 0.35 -42.12 -7.84
N LYS A 162 1.61 -42.52 -8.13
CA LYS A 162 2.65 -41.59 -8.62
C LYS A 162 2.30 -41.01 -9.99
N ASP A 163 1.75 -41.83 -10.91
CA ASP A 163 1.34 -41.38 -12.24
C ASP A 163 0.20 -40.36 -12.16
N GLU A 164 -0.82 -40.59 -11.32
CA GLU A 164 -1.92 -39.65 -11.09
C GLU A 164 -1.43 -38.35 -10.46
N ILE A 165 -0.53 -38.42 -9.47
CA ILE A 165 0.11 -37.23 -8.88
C ILE A 165 0.82 -36.41 -9.96
N LYS A 166 1.60 -37.08 -10.83
CA LYS A 166 2.33 -36.44 -11.92
C LYS A 166 1.41 -35.74 -12.91
N GLU A 167 0.29 -36.34 -13.25
CA GLU A 167 -0.71 -35.76 -14.15
C GLU A 167 -1.34 -34.52 -13.55
N ILE A 168 -1.76 -34.55 -12.28
CA ILE A 168 -2.36 -33.41 -11.59
C ILE A 168 -1.35 -32.27 -11.46
N VAL A 169 -0.12 -32.56 -11.03
CA VAL A 169 0.98 -31.58 -10.93
C VAL A 169 1.24 -30.90 -12.27
N GLY A 170 1.09 -31.62 -13.39
CA GLY A 170 1.20 -31.04 -14.72
C GLY A 170 0.26 -29.87 -14.97
N ARG A 171 -0.93 -29.87 -14.35
CA ARG A 171 -1.99 -28.86 -14.52
C ARG A 171 -1.86 -27.65 -13.58
N ILE A 172 -1.18 -27.80 -12.44
CA ILE A 172 -1.00 -26.70 -11.45
C ILE A 172 -0.07 -25.62 -12.02
N PRO A 173 -0.43 -24.34 -12.00
CA PRO A 173 0.43 -23.25 -12.47
C PRO A 173 1.68 -23.09 -11.57
N THR A 174 2.76 -22.56 -12.14
CA THR A 174 3.95 -22.18 -11.35
C THR A 174 3.68 -20.91 -10.53
N LYS A 175 4.20 -20.89 -9.31
CA LYS A 175 4.11 -19.72 -8.41
C LYS A 175 5.03 -18.60 -8.90
N ASP A 176 4.64 -17.33 -8.66
CA ASP A 176 5.42 -16.16 -9.03
C ASP A 176 6.57 -15.95 -8.03
N SER A 177 7.78 -15.80 -8.54
CA SER A 177 8.99 -15.54 -7.76
C SER A 177 9.37 -14.06 -7.66
N GLU A 178 8.67 -13.18 -8.38
CA GLU A 178 8.95 -11.75 -8.41
C GLU A 178 8.13 -10.94 -7.39
N ASP A 179 7.24 -11.61 -6.67
CA ASP A 179 6.45 -10.99 -5.59
C ASP A 179 7.29 -10.75 -4.33
N ASN A 180 6.74 -9.99 -3.39
CA ASN A 180 7.29 -9.83 -2.05
C ASN A 180 7.46 -11.19 -1.36
N ILE A 181 8.55 -11.32 -0.62
CA ILE A 181 8.82 -12.51 0.19
C ILE A 181 7.74 -12.65 1.26
N TYR A 182 7.14 -13.85 1.35
CA TYR A 182 6.23 -14.25 2.39
C TYR A 182 6.55 -15.67 2.84
N TYR A 183 7.07 -15.79 4.07
CA TYR A 183 7.56 -17.04 4.62
C TYR A 183 7.02 -17.24 6.04
N PRO A 184 5.87 -17.94 6.22
CA PRO A 184 5.35 -18.34 7.51
C PRO A 184 6.28 -19.34 8.20
N ILE A 185 6.62 -19.07 9.46
CA ILE A 185 7.48 -19.92 10.28
C ILE A 185 6.64 -20.99 10.96
N ASP A 186 6.94 -22.25 10.71
CA ASP A 186 6.27 -23.39 11.36
C ASP A 186 7.08 -24.03 12.50
N ARG A 187 8.40 -23.85 12.53
CA ARG A 187 9.27 -24.29 13.62
C ARG A 187 10.42 -23.31 13.84
N VAL A 188 10.83 -23.20 15.11
CA VAL A 188 12.02 -22.44 15.54
C VAL A 188 12.87 -23.31 16.43
N PHE A 189 14.16 -23.45 16.13
CA PHE A 189 15.09 -24.21 16.93
C PHE A 189 16.51 -23.65 16.86
N THR A 190 17.36 -24.07 17.77
CA THR A 190 18.76 -23.66 17.81
C THR A 190 19.66 -24.83 17.44
N ILE A 191 20.62 -24.60 16.54
CA ILE A 191 21.66 -25.55 16.22
C ILE A 191 22.95 -25.08 16.87
N SER A 192 23.58 -25.96 17.69
CA SER A 192 24.83 -25.66 18.35
C SER A 192 25.90 -25.18 17.36
N GLY A 193 26.46 -23.99 17.62
CA GLY A 193 27.45 -23.35 16.76
C GLY A 193 26.90 -22.62 15.50
N HIS A 194 25.61 -22.73 15.19
CA HIS A 194 24.98 -22.08 14.02
C HIS A 194 23.96 -21.00 14.41
N GLY A 195 23.44 -21.01 15.65
CA GLY A 195 22.45 -20.04 16.10
C GLY A 195 21.01 -20.44 15.80
N THR A 196 20.14 -19.45 15.60
CA THR A 196 18.70 -19.63 15.38
C THR A 196 18.41 -20.09 13.96
N VAL A 197 17.64 -21.17 13.87
CA VAL A 197 17.16 -21.73 12.60
C VAL A 197 15.64 -21.79 12.62
N VAL A 198 15.04 -21.34 11.54
CA VAL A 198 13.60 -21.43 11.30
C VAL A 198 13.31 -22.34 10.12
N THR A 199 12.17 -23.03 10.16
CA THR A 199 11.65 -23.76 8.99
C THR A 199 10.26 -23.30 8.65
N GLY A 200 9.91 -23.41 7.38
CA GLY A 200 8.62 -23.02 6.82
C GLY A 200 8.54 -23.31 5.34
N THR A 201 7.39 -23.02 4.76
CA THR A 201 7.18 -23.07 3.31
C THR A 201 7.27 -21.66 2.75
N LEU A 202 8.12 -21.42 1.75
CA LEU A 202 8.17 -20.16 1.04
C LEU A 202 6.92 -20.05 0.15
N VAL A 203 6.04 -19.13 0.47
CA VAL A 203 4.75 -18.98 -0.22
C VAL A 203 4.88 -18.08 -1.45
N SER A 204 5.63 -16.98 -1.34
CA SER A 204 5.89 -16.06 -2.45
C SER A 204 7.27 -15.42 -2.33
N GLY A 205 7.73 -14.82 -3.41
CA GLY A 205 9.04 -14.21 -3.52
C GLY A 205 10.17 -15.23 -3.61
N LYS A 206 11.39 -14.75 -3.71
CA LYS A 206 12.62 -15.54 -3.76
C LYS A 206 13.52 -15.09 -2.61
N ILE A 207 14.05 -16.04 -1.84
CA ILE A 207 15.01 -15.75 -0.75
C ILE A 207 16.42 -16.12 -1.19
N GLU A 208 17.36 -15.22 -0.97
CA GLU A 208 18.79 -15.43 -1.23
C GLU A 208 19.60 -15.31 0.06
N VAL A 209 20.78 -15.92 0.09
CA VAL A 209 21.74 -15.74 1.19
C VAL A 209 22.15 -14.28 1.25
N GLU A 210 22.29 -13.71 2.45
CA GLU A 210 22.56 -12.31 2.79
C GLU A 210 21.36 -11.38 2.65
N ASP A 211 20.15 -11.83 2.25
CA ASP A 211 18.96 -11.00 2.23
C ASP A 211 18.67 -10.43 3.64
N GLU A 212 18.31 -9.15 3.66
CA GLU A 212 17.80 -8.45 4.83
C GLU A 212 16.28 -8.48 4.81
N LEU A 213 15.71 -9.15 5.79
CA LEU A 213 14.27 -9.39 5.91
C LEU A 213 13.77 -8.94 7.28
N LYS A 214 12.46 -8.97 7.47
CA LYS A 214 11.82 -8.58 8.72
C LYS A 214 10.90 -9.68 9.23
N ILE A 215 10.97 -9.94 10.54
CA ILE A 215 10.04 -10.85 11.24
C ILE A 215 8.84 -10.05 11.76
N TYR A 216 7.66 -10.54 11.47
CA TYR A 216 6.38 -9.96 11.89
C TYR A 216 5.63 -10.90 12.84
N PRO A 217 4.82 -10.36 13.79
CA PRO A 217 4.43 -8.96 13.94
C PRO A 217 5.45 -8.07 14.67
N GLN A 218 6.54 -8.61 15.25
CA GLN A 218 7.51 -7.88 16.08
C GLN A 218 8.30 -6.80 15.32
N LYS A 219 8.26 -6.79 13.98
CA LYS A 219 8.99 -5.89 13.07
C LYS A 219 10.51 -5.94 13.30
N LYS A 220 11.05 -7.13 13.56
CA LYS A 220 12.46 -7.33 13.86
C LYS A 220 13.27 -7.60 12.60
N ASP A 221 14.34 -6.83 12.39
CA ASP A 221 15.24 -7.01 11.26
C ASP A 221 16.12 -8.26 11.47
N VAL A 222 16.23 -9.07 10.42
CA VAL A 222 17.02 -10.30 10.39
C VAL A 222 17.79 -10.40 9.08
N ARG A 223 18.89 -11.14 9.08
CA ARG A 223 19.66 -11.45 7.88
C ARG A 223 19.78 -12.95 7.66
N VAL A 224 19.61 -13.37 6.42
CA VAL A 224 19.73 -14.77 6.00
C VAL A 224 21.21 -15.17 5.93
N ARG A 225 21.66 -16.09 6.79
CA ARG A 225 23.06 -16.60 6.79
C ARG A 225 23.24 -17.79 5.87
N SER A 226 22.27 -18.68 5.82
CA SER A 226 22.30 -19.85 4.94
C SER A 226 20.92 -20.42 4.75
N LEU A 227 20.72 -21.10 3.61
CA LEU A 227 19.48 -21.75 3.22
C LEU A 227 19.73 -23.26 3.06
N GLN A 228 18.72 -24.05 3.41
CA GLN A 228 18.64 -25.47 3.12
C GLN A 228 17.29 -25.82 2.50
N VAL A 229 17.32 -26.49 1.37
CA VAL A 229 16.15 -27.03 0.67
C VAL A 229 16.41 -28.51 0.43
N HIS A 230 15.48 -29.39 0.79
CA HIS A 230 15.65 -30.84 0.69
C HIS A 230 16.95 -31.37 1.36
N ASN A 231 17.27 -30.84 2.55
CA ASN A 231 18.50 -31.13 3.30
C ASN A 231 19.82 -30.75 2.60
N GLU A 232 19.77 -30.06 1.49
CA GLU A 232 20.94 -29.55 0.77
C GLU A 232 21.10 -28.04 0.95
N LYS A 233 22.35 -27.58 1.11
CA LYS A 233 22.64 -26.14 1.11
C LYS A 233 22.39 -25.56 -0.27
N ARG A 234 21.70 -24.42 -0.29
CA ARG A 234 21.40 -23.66 -1.49
C ARG A 234 21.69 -22.18 -1.25
N ASP A 235 22.01 -21.45 -2.32
CA ASP A 235 22.18 -20.00 -2.24
C ASP A 235 20.85 -19.27 -2.41
N LYS A 236 19.84 -19.94 -2.99
CA LYS A 236 18.51 -19.40 -3.30
C LYS A 236 17.41 -20.39 -3.02
N ALA A 237 16.26 -19.88 -2.59
CA ALA A 237 15.03 -20.64 -2.42
C ALA A 237 13.87 -19.98 -3.18
N TYR A 238 12.95 -20.81 -3.67
CA TYR A 238 11.84 -20.41 -4.54
C TYR A 238 10.48 -20.76 -3.92
N PRO A 239 9.39 -20.06 -4.34
CA PRO A 239 8.05 -20.36 -3.86
C PRO A 239 7.67 -21.84 -4.04
N GLY A 240 6.95 -22.38 -3.06
CA GLY A 240 6.57 -23.79 -3.01
C GLY A 240 7.62 -24.71 -2.41
N GLN A 241 8.82 -24.20 -2.08
CA GLN A 241 9.83 -24.98 -1.39
C GLN A 241 9.68 -24.90 0.13
N ARG A 242 9.89 -26.05 0.77
CA ARG A 242 10.16 -26.05 2.21
C ARG A 242 11.62 -25.71 2.45
N VAL A 243 11.85 -24.66 3.25
CA VAL A 243 13.17 -24.07 3.45
C VAL A 243 13.53 -24.06 4.94
N GLY A 244 14.75 -24.50 5.25
CA GLY A 244 15.37 -24.25 6.53
C GLY A 244 16.29 -23.04 6.42
N ILE A 245 16.11 -22.03 7.26
CA ILE A 245 16.82 -20.75 7.20
C ILE A 245 17.57 -20.49 8.49
N ASN A 246 18.88 -20.32 8.40
CA ASN A 246 19.68 -19.83 9.51
C ASN A 246 19.67 -18.30 9.52
N LEU A 247 19.28 -17.71 10.64
CA LEU A 247 19.11 -16.28 10.80
C LEU A 247 20.21 -15.65 11.65
N ALA A 248 20.56 -14.42 11.31
CA ALA A 248 21.34 -13.52 12.15
C ALA A 248 20.45 -12.41 12.69
N GLY A 249 20.78 -11.91 13.88
CA GLY A 249 20.10 -10.75 14.47
C GLY A 249 18.91 -11.09 15.34
N VAL A 250 18.64 -12.40 15.58
CA VAL A 250 17.51 -12.84 16.41
C VAL A 250 17.85 -14.09 17.21
N ASP A 251 17.38 -14.14 18.45
CA ASP A 251 17.46 -15.31 19.31
C ASP A 251 16.16 -16.14 19.22
N LYS A 252 16.26 -17.45 19.53
CA LYS A 252 15.12 -18.36 19.43
C LYS A 252 13.92 -17.91 20.26
N GLU A 253 14.18 -17.36 21.43
CA GLU A 253 13.17 -16.91 22.41
C GLU A 253 12.39 -15.67 21.95
N GLU A 254 12.84 -15.01 20.87
CA GLU A 254 12.20 -13.85 20.26
C GLU A 254 11.28 -14.23 19.10
N LEU A 255 11.21 -15.52 18.75
CA LEU A 255 10.44 -16.04 17.63
C LEU A 255 9.44 -17.09 18.10
N ASP A 256 8.22 -16.97 17.59
CA ASP A 256 7.16 -17.93 17.81
C ASP A 256 6.77 -18.65 16.50
N ARG A 257 6.18 -19.83 16.68
CA ARG A 257 5.50 -20.50 15.58
C ARG A 257 4.32 -19.64 15.10
N GLY A 258 4.25 -19.39 13.82
CA GLY A 258 3.23 -18.52 13.20
C GLY A 258 3.69 -17.09 12.97
N ASP A 259 4.91 -16.74 13.39
CA ASP A 259 5.54 -15.52 12.92
C ASP A 259 5.81 -15.61 11.41
N VAL A 260 5.89 -14.47 10.76
CA VAL A 260 6.11 -14.39 9.33
C VAL A 260 7.38 -13.62 9.03
N MET A 261 8.28 -14.22 8.26
CA MET A 261 9.42 -13.50 7.69
C MET A 261 9.05 -12.99 6.29
N ALA A 262 9.23 -11.69 6.06
CA ALA A 262 8.81 -11.05 4.82
C ALA A 262 9.76 -9.91 4.40
N THR A 263 9.55 -9.42 3.17
CA THR A 263 10.19 -8.19 2.69
C THR A 263 9.92 -7.04 3.67
N PRO A 264 10.93 -6.22 4.02
CA PRO A 264 10.72 -5.08 4.92
C PRO A 264 9.61 -4.16 4.43
N GLU A 265 8.78 -3.68 5.36
CA GLU A 265 7.65 -2.75 5.17
C GLU A 265 6.56 -3.24 4.17
N SER A 266 6.56 -4.54 3.82
CA SER A 266 5.59 -5.11 2.88
C SER A 266 4.25 -5.51 3.51
N LEU A 267 4.20 -5.65 4.84
CA LEU A 267 3.02 -6.13 5.57
C LEU A 267 2.63 -5.16 6.69
N PRO A 268 1.37 -4.74 6.76
CA PRO A 268 0.85 -4.06 7.94
C PRO A 268 0.70 -5.05 9.10
N VAL A 269 0.83 -4.54 10.31
CA VAL A 269 0.56 -5.27 11.55
C VAL A 269 -0.71 -4.71 12.15
N SER A 270 -1.69 -5.57 12.43
CA SER A 270 -3.00 -5.16 12.93
C SER A 270 -3.64 -6.25 13.80
N ASP A 271 -4.44 -5.84 14.76
CA ASP A 271 -5.36 -6.69 15.52
C ASP A 271 -6.76 -6.72 14.89
N PHE A 272 -6.97 -6.00 13.77
CA PHE A 272 -8.19 -6.00 12.98
C PHE A 272 -7.96 -6.65 11.62
N VAL A 273 -8.94 -7.47 11.19
CA VAL A 273 -8.98 -8.08 9.85
C VAL A 273 -10.40 -8.04 9.33
N ASP A 274 -10.63 -7.49 8.14
CA ASP A 274 -11.89 -7.67 7.42
C ASP A 274 -11.79 -8.87 6.49
N GLY A 275 -12.83 -9.66 6.40
CA GLY A 275 -12.88 -10.84 5.54
C GLY A 275 -14.28 -11.36 5.28
N THR A 276 -14.34 -12.50 4.58
CA THR A 276 -15.58 -13.28 4.45
C THR A 276 -15.60 -14.38 5.49
N LEU A 277 -16.76 -14.75 6.01
CA LEU A 277 -16.92 -15.95 6.82
C LEU A 277 -18.00 -16.84 6.23
N LYS A 278 -17.59 -17.95 5.62
CA LYS A 278 -18.44 -19.05 5.18
C LYS A 278 -18.57 -20.05 6.34
N VAL A 279 -19.75 -20.19 6.90
CA VAL A 279 -20.02 -21.16 7.96
C VAL A 279 -20.33 -22.52 7.31
N LEU A 280 -19.72 -23.58 7.83
CA LEU A 280 -19.92 -24.95 7.32
C LEU A 280 -21.39 -25.36 7.46
N LYS A 281 -21.91 -26.16 6.52
CA LYS A 281 -23.31 -26.63 6.54
C LYS A 281 -23.64 -27.48 7.76
N ASP A 282 -22.66 -28.22 8.27
CA ASP A 282 -22.75 -29.09 9.44
C ASP A 282 -22.22 -28.43 10.73
N ALA A 283 -21.98 -27.11 10.69
CA ALA A 283 -21.55 -26.38 11.87
C ALA A 283 -22.59 -26.52 13.00
N PRO A 284 -22.16 -26.78 14.25
CA PRO A 284 -23.06 -27.08 15.35
C PRO A 284 -23.76 -25.86 15.94
N MET A 285 -23.58 -24.69 15.35
CA MET A 285 -24.05 -23.42 15.93
C MET A 285 -24.29 -22.36 14.86
N ILE A 286 -25.17 -21.41 15.20
CA ILE A 286 -25.28 -20.11 14.51
C ILE A 286 -24.14 -19.24 15.03
N VAL A 287 -23.51 -18.45 14.16
CA VAL A 287 -22.47 -17.50 14.55
C VAL A 287 -23.11 -16.14 14.81
N GLU A 288 -23.06 -15.68 16.06
CA GLU A 288 -23.65 -14.42 16.49
C GLU A 288 -22.65 -13.26 16.43
N HIS A 289 -23.16 -12.03 16.33
CA HIS A 289 -22.34 -10.81 16.34
C HIS A 289 -21.59 -10.65 17.67
N GLY A 290 -20.25 -10.59 17.61
CA GLY A 290 -19.38 -10.51 18.78
C GLY A 290 -19.02 -11.88 19.38
N GLU A 291 -19.36 -12.99 18.71
CA GLU A 291 -18.98 -14.34 19.13
C GLU A 291 -17.48 -14.49 19.29
N ARG A 292 -17.03 -15.13 20.37
CA ARG A 292 -15.62 -15.41 20.63
C ARG A 292 -15.18 -16.64 19.88
N ILE A 293 -14.09 -16.51 19.11
CA ILE A 293 -13.60 -17.54 18.20
C ILE A 293 -12.09 -17.75 18.34
N ARG A 294 -11.60 -18.84 17.71
CA ARG A 294 -10.20 -19.07 17.41
C ARG A 294 -9.98 -18.81 15.93
N PHE A 295 -9.15 -17.84 15.63
CA PHE A 295 -8.76 -17.45 14.28
C PHE A 295 -7.44 -18.13 13.93
N HIS A 296 -7.43 -18.92 12.86
CA HIS A 296 -6.25 -19.64 12.38
C HIS A 296 -5.85 -19.10 11.01
N ILE A 297 -4.67 -18.53 10.92
CA ILE A 297 -4.09 -18.02 9.67
C ILE A 297 -2.64 -18.47 9.56
N GLY A 298 -2.25 -19.04 8.40
CA GLY A 298 -0.93 -19.69 8.28
C GLY A 298 -0.70 -20.68 9.42
N ALA A 299 0.41 -20.54 10.14
CA ALA A 299 0.73 -21.38 11.29
C ALA A 299 0.28 -20.78 12.65
N ARG A 300 -0.36 -19.59 12.65
CA ARG A 300 -0.75 -18.86 13.87
C ARG A 300 -2.19 -19.17 14.29
N GLU A 301 -2.41 -19.28 15.59
CA GLU A 301 -3.74 -19.30 16.22
C GLU A 301 -3.85 -18.11 17.14
N VAL A 302 -4.88 -17.27 16.95
CA VAL A 302 -5.16 -16.11 17.80
C VAL A 302 -6.61 -16.15 18.25
N LEU A 303 -6.86 -15.76 19.48
CA LEU A 303 -8.20 -15.56 19.99
C LEU A 303 -8.74 -14.20 19.54
N GLY A 304 -10.05 -14.14 19.35
CA GLY A 304 -10.68 -12.88 18.97
C GLY A 304 -12.21 -13.00 18.96
N ARG A 305 -12.83 -11.95 18.43
CA ARG A 305 -14.27 -11.90 18.24
C ARG A 305 -14.59 -11.56 16.80
N VAL A 306 -15.67 -12.19 16.28
CA VAL A 306 -16.19 -11.92 14.95
C VAL A 306 -17.36 -10.94 15.02
N TYR A 307 -17.31 -9.90 14.20
CA TYR A 307 -18.35 -8.87 14.09
C TYR A 307 -18.90 -8.84 12.66
N MET A 308 -20.18 -9.08 12.51
CA MET A 308 -20.87 -9.05 11.20
C MET A 308 -20.95 -7.61 10.69
N ILE A 309 -20.70 -7.44 9.38
CA ILE A 309 -20.80 -6.14 8.70
C ILE A 309 -22.11 -6.06 7.90
N ASP A 310 -22.48 -7.10 7.16
CA ASP A 310 -23.62 -7.10 6.22
C ASP A 310 -24.84 -7.92 6.68
N LYS A 311 -24.73 -8.63 7.82
CA LYS A 311 -25.81 -9.47 8.36
C LYS A 311 -25.98 -9.30 9.88
N GLU A 312 -27.04 -9.84 10.44
CA GLU A 312 -27.28 -9.90 11.89
C GLU A 312 -26.55 -11.08 12.55
N GLU A 313 -26.63 -12.23 11.90
CA GLU A 313 -26.07 -13.53 12.30
C GLU A 313 -25.74 -14.35 11.06
N ILE A 314 -24.98 -15.43 11.18
CA ILE A 314 -24.64 -16.32 10.07
C ILE A 314 -25.13 -17.73 10.40
N LEU A 315 -26.04 -18.25 9.58
CA LEU A 315 -26.56 -19.61 9.71
C LEU A 315 -25.58 -20.62 9.09
N PRO A 316 -25.61 -21.90 9.52
CA PRO A 316 -24.86 -22.96 8.85
C PRO A 316 -25.14 -23.01 7.35
N GLY A 317 -24.07 -23.03 6.55
CA GLY A 317 -24.11 -22.98 5.08
C GLY A 317 -24.14 -21.58 4.47
N GLU A 318 -24.22 -20.52 5.27
CA GLU A 318 -24.20 -19.14 4.79
C GLU A 318 -22.81 -18.51 4.84
N GLU A 319 -22.68 -17.41 4.11
CA GLU A 319 -21.49 -16.54 4.10
C GLU A 319 -21.88 -15.09 4.42
N ALA A 320 -21.00 -14.37 5.11
CA ALA A 320 -21.14 -12.95 5.42
C ALA A 320 -19.81 -12.21 5.32
N LEU A 321 -19.88 -10.89 5.21
CA LEU A 321 -18.76 -9.98 5.42
C LEU A 321 -18.59 -9.71 6.92
N VAL A 322 -17.35 -9.86 7.41
CA VAL A 322 -17.08 -9.79 8.84
C VAL A 322 -15.80 -8.98 9.12
N GLN A 323 -15.74 -8.39 10.32
CA GLN A 323 -14.52 -7.87 10.91
C GLN A 323 -14.13 -8.73 12.10
N TYR A 324 -12.90 -9.23 12.11
CA TYR A 324 -12.29 -9.86 13.28
C TYR A 324 -11.56 -8.81 14.11
N ARG A 325 -11.76 -8.89 15.43
CA ARG A 325 -11.00 -8.12 16.42
C ARG A 325 -10.27 -9.12 17.28
N LEU A 326 -8.98 -9.17 17.07
CA LEU A 326 -8.12 -10.18 17.64
C LEU A 326 -7.55 -9.70 18.97
N GLU A 327 -7.14 -10.64 19.82
CA GLU A 327 -6.54 -10.35 21.15
C GLU A 327 -5.02 -10.11 21.02
N GLU A 328 -4.43 -10.36 19.84
CA GLU A 328 -3.01 -10.15 19.52
C GLU A 328 -2.85 -9.62 18.10
N ASP A 329 -1.77 -8.90 17.89
CA ASP A 329 -1.34 -8.43 16.58
C ASP A 329 -0.96 -9.59 15.65
N ILE A 330 -1.39 -9.51 14.41
CA ILE A 330 -1.02 -10.43 13.34
C ILE A 330 -0.57 -9.68 12.08
N VAL A 331 -0.04 -10.43 11.15
CA VAL A 331 0.07 -10.03 9.73
C VAL A 331 -0.73 -11.00 8.89
N ALA A 332 -1.34 -10.48 7.84
CA ALA A 332 -2.08 -11.26 6.87
C ALA A 332 -1.91 -10.64 5.47
N ARG A 333 -2.07 -11.44 4.43
CA ARG A 333 -2.09 -10.94 3.06
C ARG A 333 -3.53 -10.81 2.56
N TYR A 334 -3.74 -9.88 1.69
CA TYR A 334 -4.99 -9.83 0.92
C TYR A 334 -5.24 -11.18 0.22
N ARG A 335 -6.45 -11.71 0.33
CA ARG A 335 -6.86 -13.04 -0.15
C ARG A 335 -6.14 -14.23 0.49
N GLU A 336 -5.51 -14.05 1.64
CA GLU A 336 -5.05 -15.19 2.42
C GLU A 336 -6.24 -15.92 3.05
N ASN A 337 -6.25 -17.24 2.91
CA ASN A 337 -7.30 -18.09 3.48
C ASN A 337 -7.05 -18.29 4.97
N TYR A 338 -8.13 -18.36 5.72
CA TYR A 338 -8.10 -18.66 7.15
C TYR A 338 -9.24 -19.59 7.57
N VAL A 339 -9.07 -20.22 8.72
CA VAL A 339 -10.06 -21.12 9.31
C VAL A 339 -10.49 -20.57 10.68
N VAL A 340 -11.78 -20.65 10.95
CA VAL A 340 -12.38 -20.23 12.22
C VAL A 340 -12.87 -21.46 12.95
N ARG A 341 -12.45 -21.58 14.23
CA ARG A 341 -12.91 -22.63 15.14
C ARG A 341 -13.65 -22.03 16.32
N ARG A 342 -14.61 -22.78 16.86
CA ARG A 342 -15.30 -22.42 18.08
C ARG A 342 -14.32 -22.29 19.24
N TYR A 343 -14.57 -21.34 20.13
CA TYR A 343 -13.73 -21.18 21.32
C TYR A 343 -13.73 -22.43 22.21
N SER A 344 -14.92 -22.99 22.50
CA SER A 344 -15.09 -24.22 23.26
C SER A 344 -16.49 -24.83 23.00
N PRO A 345 -16.60 -26.16 22.77
CA PRO A 345 -15.53 -27.08 22.40
C PRO A 345 -14.85 -26.68 21.08
N MET A 346 -13.58 -27.10 20.89
CA MET A 346 -12.81 -26.75 19.69
C MET A 346 -13.30 -27.56 18.49
N THR A 347 -14.25 -27.00 17.73
CA THR A 347 -14.75 -27.56 16.46
C THR A 347 -14.56 -26.53 15.36
N THR A 348 -14.23 -26.97 14.16
CA THR A 348 -14.17 -26.10 12.97
C THR A 348 -15.57 -25.66 12.62
N ILE A 349 -15.81 -24.36 12.53
CA ILE A 349 -17.13 -23.78 12.23
C ILE A 349 -17.20 -23.12 10.87
N GLY A 350 -16.09 -22.70 10.30
CA GLY A 350 -16.04 -22.04 9.01
C GLY A 350 -14.66 -21.50 8.69
N GLY A 351 -14.59 -20.68 7.68
CA GLY A 351 -13.38 -19.99 7.23
C GLY A 351 -13.71 -19.01 6.12
N GLY A 352 -12.70 -18.41 5.55
CA GLY A 352 -12.87 -17.45 4.47
C GLY A 352 -11.55 -16.84 4.00
N VAL A 353 -11.65 -15.68 3.37
CA VAL A 353 -10.50 -14.96 2.83
C VAL A 353 -10.38 -13.57 3.44
N VAL A 354 -9.15 -13.13 3.66
CA VAL A 354 -8.84 -11.76 4.09
C VAL A 354 -9.13 -10.78 2.95
N LEU A 355 -9.93 -9.77 3.22
CA LEU A 355 -10.27 -8.68 2.29
C LEU A 355 -9.54 -7.38 2.61
N ASP A 356 -9.24 -7.16 3.90
CA ASP A 356 -8.43 -6.04 4.37
C ASP A 356 -7.64 -6.49 5.59
N ASN A 357 -6.33 -6.25 5.57
CA ASN A 357 -5.41 -6.69 6.61
C ASN A 357 -4.98 -5.57 7.58
N ASN A 358 -5.54 -4.37 7.42
CA ASN A 358 -5.41 -3.25 8.34
C ASN A 358 -6.62 -2.31 8.24
N PRO A 359 -7.84 -2.85 8.42
CA PRO A 359 -9.05 -2.09 8.22
C PRO A 359 -9.27 -1.08 9.36
N PRO A 360 -10.00 0.02 9.10
CA PRO A 360 -10.56 0.83 10.16
C PRO A 360 -11.65 0.07 10.92
N TYR A 361 -12.05 0.60 12.08
CA TYR A 361 -13.20 0.08 12.81
C TYR A 361 -14.48 0.13 11.96
N ARG A 362 -15.10 -1.03 11.71
CA ARG A 362 -16.35 -1.13 10.95
C ARG A 362 -17.57 -1.14 11.87
N LYS A 363 -18.63 -0.48 11.42
CA LYS A 363 -19.94 -0.57 12.05
C LYS A 363 -20.78 -1.61 11.34
N LYS A 364 -21.71 -2.20 12.08
CA LYS A 364 -22.69 -3.14 11.53
C LYS A 364 -23.62 -2.42 10.56
N LEU A 365 -23.93 -3.04 9.42
CA LEU A 365 -24.80 -2.54 8.35
C LEU A 365 -24.36 -1.18 7.77
N ASP A 366 -23.06 -0.90 7.81
CA ASP A 366 -22.47 0.26 7.14
C ASP A 366 -22.44 0.03 5.63
N SER A 367 -23.28 0.75 4.89
CA SER A 367 -23.43 0.56 3.45
C SER A 367 -22.14 0.87 2.66
N ALA A 368 -21.37 1.85 3.10
CA ALA A 368 -20.11 2.19 2.44
C ALA A 368 -19.06 1.08 2.66
N ALA A 369 -18.94 0.59 3.89
CA ALA A 369 -18.05 -0.53 4.20
C ALA A 369 -18.46 -1.82 3.45
N ILE A 370 -19.76 -2.08 3.33
CA ILE A 370 -20.27 -3.25 2.59
C ILE A 370 -19.91 -3.15 1.11
N GLU A 371 -20.07 -1.98 0.48
CA GLU A 371 -19.75 -1.78 -0.93
C GLU A 371 -18.24 -1.89 -1.18
N GLU A 372 -17.43 -1.26 -0.34
CA GLU A 372 -15.97 -1.39 -0.35
C GLU A 372 -15.53 -2.87 -0.29
N LEU A 373 -16.03 -3.63 0.69
CA LEU A 373 -15.64 -5.02 0.88
C LEU A 373 -16.16 -5.94 -0.24
N LYS A 374 -17.30 -5.64 -0.85
CA LYS A 374 -17.78 -6.34 -2.05
C LYS A 374 -16.84 -6.12 -3.24
N ILE A 375 -16.38 -4.89 -3.45
CA ILE A 375 -15.38 -4.61 -4.50
C ILE A 375 -14.06 -5.34 -4.20
N LYS A 376 -13.60 -5.35 -2.94
CA LYS A 376 -12.42 -6.11 -2.53
C LYS A 376 -12.61 -7.62 -2.74
N ARG A 377 -13.81 -8.16 -2.52
CA ARG A 377 -14.13 -9.58 -2.70
C ARG A 377 -14.25 -9.98 -4.17
N ASP A 378 -15.12 -9.30 -4.93
CA ASP A 378 -15.61 -9.72 -6.25
C ASP A 378 -15.11 -8.83 -7.40
N GLY A 379 -14.63 -7.62 -7.07
CA GLY A 379 -14.24 -6.63 -8.06
C GLY A 379 -13.02 -7.04 -8.90
N SER A 380 -13.02 -6.59 -10.14
CA SER A 380 -11.89 -6.70 -11.04
C SER A 380 -10.64 -5.98 -10.49
N LYS A 381 -9.47 -6.29 -11.03
CA LYS A 381 -8.24 -5.61 -10.64
C LYS A 381 -8.29 -4.10 -10.87
N ALA A 382 -8.98 -3.64 -11.92
CA ALA A 382 -9.18 -2.23 -12.21
C ALA A 382 -10.10 -1.56 -11.17
N GLU A 383 -11.23 -2.19 -10.83
CA GLU A 383 -12.14 -1.67 -9.80
C GLU A 383 -11.48 -1.55 -8.44
N ARG A 384 -10.58 -2.47 -8.08
CA ARG A 384 -9.80 -2.37 -6.84
C ARG A 384 -8.80 -1.20 -6.85
N VAL A 385 -8.15 -0.94 -7.99
CA VAL A 385 -7.28 0.24 -8.14
C VAL A 385 -8.10 1.53 -8.06
N GLU A 386 -9.27 1.59 -8.72
CA GLU A 386 -10.19 2.73 -8.62
C GLU A 386 -10.69 2.94 -7.18
N LEU A 387 -10.97 1.85 -6.45
CA LEU A 387 -11.36 1.90 -5.05
C LEU A 387 -10.23 2.48 -4.17
N THR A 388 -8.99 2.00 -4.35
CA THR A 388 -7.82 2.52 -3.62
C THR A 388 -7.66 4.03 -3.84
N LEU A 389 -7.80 4.50 -5.08
CA LEU A 389 -7.79 5.93 -5.40
C LEU A 389 -8.96 6.70 -4.75
N SER A 390 -10.11 6.04 -4.54
CA SER A 390 -11.27 6.66 -3.87
C SER A 390 -11.13 6.72 -2.36
N LEU A 391 -10.43 5.75 -1.75
CA LEU A 391 -10.16 5.72 -0.31
C LEU A 391 -9.04 6.70 0.11
N ASN A 392 -8.25 7.17 -0.86
CA ASN A 392 -7.17 8.14 -0.71
C ASN A 392 -7.51 9.44 -1.50
N ASP A 393 -8.75 9.92 -1.42
CA ASP A 393 -9.20 11.10 -2.17
C ASP A 393 -8.71 12.43 -1.57
N ASP A 394 -8.12 12.40 -0.38
CA ASP A 394 -7.50 13.52 0.32
C ASP A 394 -6.03 13.78 -0.06
N GLN A 395 -5.42 12.91 -0.89
CA GLN A 395 -4.02 13.03 -1.35
C GLN A 395 -3.80 12.39 -2.72
N ALA A 396 -2.74 12.79 -3.41
CA ALA A 396 -2.26 12.05 -4.56
C ALA A 396 -1.44 10.82 -4.11
N ILE A 397 -1.66 9.67 -4.75
CA ILE A 397 -1.04 8.39 -4.36
C ILE A 397 -0.16 7.84 -5.49
N ASP A 398 1.03 7.33 -5.15
CA ASP A 398 1.94 6.70 -6.10
C ASP A 398 1.57 5.25 -6.43
N ALA A 399 2.16 4.73 -7.51
CA ALA A 399 1.86 3.38 -7.99
C ALA A 399 2.35 2.27 -7.03
N GLU A 400 3.38 2.50 -6.21
CA GLU A 400 3.91 1.52 -5.26
C GLU A 400 2.96 1.34 -4.08
N ASN A 401 2.41 2.45 -3.55
CA ASN A 401 1.40 2.40 -2.51
C ASN A 401 0.12 1.71 -3.00
N ILE A 402 -0.34 2.03 -4.23
CA ILE A 402 -1.48 1.33 -4.84
C ILE A 402 -1.19 -0.17 -5.01
N ALA A 403 0.02 -0.55 -5.43
CA ALA A 403 0.44 -1.94 -5.56
C ALA A 403 0.38 -2.68 -4.22
N ARG A 404 0.84 -2.04 -3.16
CA ARG A 404 0.82 -2.58 -1.79
C ARG A 404 -0.61 -2.79 -1.28
N GLU A 405 -1.48 -1.79 -1.43
CA GLU A 405 -2.86 -1.86 -0.95
C GLU A 405 -3.73 -2.86 -1.74
N THR A 406 -3.49 -2.97 -3.05
CA THR A 406 -4.24 -3.89 -3.91
C THR A 406 -3.66 -5.29 -3.99
N ASN A 407 -2.45 -5.51 -3.44
CA ASN A 407 -1.65 -6.72 -3.60
C ASN A 407 -1.49 -7.12 -5.08
N LEU A 408 -1.23 -6.13 -5.94
CA LEU A 408 -0.93 -6.32 -7.36
C LEU A 408 0.55 -6.00 -7.60
N SER A 409 1.16 -6.66 -8.60
CA SER A 409 2.51 -6.28 -9.02
C SER A 409 2.53 -4.84 -9.57
N LEU A 410 3.61 -4.12 -9.30
CA LEU A 410 3.79 -2.72 -9.72
C LEU A 410 3.57 -2.53 -11.23
N ASN A 411 4.07 -3.45 -12.07
CA ASN A 411 3.86 -3.41 -13.52
C ASN A 411 2.38 -3.50 -13.89
N ARG A 412 1.61 -4.29 -13.17
CA ARG A 412 0.17 -4.44 -13.42
C ARG A 412 -0.60 -3.20 -13.01
N VAL A 413 -0.25 -2.62 -11.86
CA VAL A 413 -0.83 -1.33 -11.42
C VAL A 413 -0.53 -0.24 -12.43
N LYS A 414 0.72 -0.08 -12.87
CA LYS A 414 1.11 0.91 -13.90
C LYS A 414 0.28 0.75 -15.19
N ASN A 415 0.04 -0.49 -15.64
CA ASN A 415 -0.78 -0.74 -16.81
C ASN A 415 -2.26 -0.34 -16.60
N ILE A 416 -2.82 -0.61 -15.41
CA ILE A 416 -4.20 -0.21 -15.08
C ILE A 416 -4.31 1.31 -14.99
N LEU A 417 -3.38 1.97 -14.29
CA LEU A 417 -3.33 3.43 -14.18
C LEU A 417 -3.25 4.10 -15.56
N GLN A 418 -2.44 3.55 -16.47
CA GLN A 418 -2.38 4.05 -17.85
C GLN A 418 -3.72 3.90 -18.59
N GLN A 419 -4.45 2.81 -18.39
CA GLN A 419 -5.78 2.63 -18.96
C GLN A 419 -6.80 3.62 -18.38
N LEU A 420 -6.80 3.84 -17.07
CA LEU A 420 -7.66 4.79 -16.38
C LEU A 420 -7.37 6.24 -16.82
N PHE A 421 -6.09 6.58 -16.97
CA PHE A 421 -5.64 7.87 -17.47
C PHE A 421 -6.12 8.12 -18.91
N ASN A 422 -5.94 7.14 -19.79
CA ASN A 422 -6.42 7.22 -21.17
C ASN A 422 -7.96 7.33 -21.27
N ALA A 423 -8.68 6.82 -20.26
CA ALA A 423 -10.13 6.95 -20.13
C ALA A 423 -10.57 8.25 -19.45
N ASN A 424 -9.64 9.17 -19.11
CA ASN A 424 -9.87 10.42 -18.38
C ASN A 424 -10.53 10.24 -16.99
N LYS A 425 -10.33 9.08 -16.35
CA LYS A 425 -10.84 8.81 -15.00
C LYS A 425 -9.92 9.34 -13.91
N ILE A 426 -8.63 9.48 -14.21
CA ILE A 426 -7.59 9.93 -13.30
C ILE A 426 -6.68 10.95 -13.96
N VAL A 427 -6.02 11.77 -13.16
CA VAL A 427 -4.92 12.66 -13.56
C VAL A 427 -3.60 12.15 -12.98
N CYS A 428 -2.50 12.51 -13.62
CA CYS A 428 -1.15 12.11 -13.24
C CYS A 428 -0.29 13.33 -12.97
N PHE A 429 0.29 13.44 -11.78
CA PHE A 429 1.35 14.40 -11.49
C PHE A 429 2.70 13.75 -11.81
N GLU A 430 3.48 14.39 -12.66
CA GLU A 430 4.79 13.90 -13.13
C GLU A 430 5.96 14.60 -12.42
N SER A 431 5.68 15.50 -11.51
CA SER A 431 6.63 16.40 -10.89
C SER A 431 7.35 15.77 -9.70
N GLY A 432 8.13 14.72 -9.91
CA GLY A 432 8.88 14.10 -8.82
C GLY A 432 9.82 13.00 -9.29
N GLN A 433 10.36 12.23 -8.35
CA GLN A 433 11.07 10.99 -8.68
C GLN A 433 10.10 9.90 -9.14
N GLU A 434 8.84 9.94 -8.67
CA GLU A 434 7.77 9.02 -8.98
C GLU A 434 6.49 9.80 -9.30
N SER A 435 5.68 9.24 -10.23
CA SER A 435 4.39 9.82 -10.60
C SER A 435 3.34 9.49 -9.54
N SER A 436 2.52 10.48 -9.18
CA SER A 436 1.36 10.30 -8.31
C SER A 436 0.05 10.52 -9.06
N TRP A 437 -1.02 9.92 -8.55
CA TRP A 437 -2.29 9.81 -9.26
C TRP A 437 -3.44 10.27 -8.37
N LEU A 438 -4.40 10.96 -9.00
CA LEU A 438 -5.60 11.46 -8.34
C LEU A 438 -6.81 11.19 -9.24
N LYS A 439 -8.00 10.96 -8.67
CA LYS A 439 -9.23 10.85 -9.48
C LYS A 439 -9.55 12.17 -10.16
N SER A 440 -10.04 12.10 -11.41
CA SER A 440 -10.42 13.29 -12.17
C SER A 440 -11.54 14.09 -11.52
N GLU A 441 -12.46 13.43 -10.81
CA GLU A 441 -13.52 14.10 -10.03
C GLU A 441 -12.90 14.97 -8.93
N VAL A 442 -11.99 14.41 -8.14
CA VAL A 442 -11.29 15.12 -7.06
C VAL A 442 -10.46 16.29 -7.63
N TYR A 443 -9.80 16.11 -8.78
CA TYR A 443 -9.11 17.20 -9.48
C TYR A 443 -10.06 18.34 -9.87
N HIS A 444 -11.26 18.02 -10.35
CA HIS A 444 -12.25 19.04 -10.71
C HIS A 444 -12.75 19.80 -9.48
N ASP A 445 -13.10 19.11 -8.41
CA ASP A 445 -13.54 19.70 -7.14
C ASP A 445 -12.45 20.60 -6.55
N LEU A 446 -11.19 20.12 -6.54
CA LEU A 446 -10.01 20.85 -6.10
C LEU A 446 -9.77 22.12 -6.95
N SER A 447 -9.96 22.02 -8.26
CA SER A 447 -9.84 23.14 -9.19
C SER A 447 -10.88 24.22 -8.92
N GLU A 448 -12.13 23.85 -8.64
CA GLU A 448 -13.22 24.77 -8.28
C GLU A 448 -12.98 25.41 -6.90
N GLU A 449 -12.54 24.62 -5.91
CA GLU A 449 -12.16 25.12 -4.58
C GLU A 449 -11.06 26.18 -4.69
N LEU A 450 -10.05 25.93 -5.51
CA LEU A 450 -8.91 26.80 -5.73
C LEU A 450 -9.35 28.13 -6.36
N ILE A 451 -10.15 28.07 -7.42
CA ILE A 451 -10.71 29.26 -8.09
C ILE A 451 -11.58 30.06 -7.12
N THR A 452 -12.44 29.39 -6.35
CA THR A 452 -13.31 30.04 -5.35
C THR A 452 -12.48 30.73 -4.25
N SER A 453 -11.39 30.10 -3.80
CA SER A 453 -10.47 30.67 -2.82
C SER A 453 -9.78 31.94 -3.33
N ILE A 454 -9.36 31.93 -4.60
CA ILE A 454 -8.77 33.09 -5.27
C ILE A 454 -9.82 34.21 -5.40
N GLU A 455 -11.04 33.89 -5.79
CA GLU A 455 -12.13 34.88 -5.92
C GLU A 455 -12.47 35.55 -4.58
N LYS A 456 -12.62 34.77 -3.52
CA LYS A 456 -12.83 35.28 -2.15
C LYS A 456 -11.67 36.17 -1.71
N TYR A 457 -10.43 35.81 -2.06
CA TYR A 457 -9.27 36.62 -1.76
C TYR A 457 -9.31 37.97 -2.48
N HIS A 458 -9.63 38.00 -3.77
CA HIS A 458 -9.77 39.23 -4.55
C HIS A 458 -10.91 40.13 -4.07
N GLN A 459 -12.03 39.55 -3.64
CA GLN A 459 -13.13 40.32 -3.04
C GLN A 459 -12.70 40.97 -1.72
N LYS A 460 -11.91 40.27 -0.90
CA LYS A 460 -11.43 40.77 0.37
C LYS A 460 -10.28 41.80 0.23
N TYR A 461 -9.42 41.56 -0.77
CA TYR A 461 -8.21 42.36 -1.00
C TYR A 461 -8.10 42.84 -2.45
N PRO A 462 -9.02 43.74 -2.90
CA PRO A 462 -9.12 44.15 -4.31
C PRO A 462 -7.91 44.97 -4.82
N LEU A 463 -7.05 45.42 -3.92
CA LEU A 463 -5.83 46.18 -4.23
C LEU A 463 -4.57 45.29 -4.33
N ARG A 464 -4.66 43.99 -4.02
CA ARG A 464 -3.53 43.06 -4.10
C ARG A 464 -3.54 42.29 -5.39
N ARG A 465 -2.39 42.08 -6.01
CA ARG A 465 -2.23 41.38 -7.30
C ARG A 465 -2.63 39.90 -7.28
N GLY A 466 -2.64 39.27 -6.11
CA GLY A 466 -3.02 37.86 -5.97
C GLY A 466 -2.73 37.30 -4.58
N ILE A 467 -3.15 36.08 -4.33
CA ILE A 467 -2.84 35.31 -3.14
C ILE A 467 -1.48 34.61 -3.30
N SER A 468 -0.69 34.46 -2.25
CA SER A 468 0.57 33.73 -2.35
C SER A 468 0.32 32.23 -2.56
N LYS A 469 1.21 31.56 -3.34
CA LYS A 469 1.13 30.12 -3.58
C LYS A 469 1.09 29.34 -2.28
N GLU A 470 1.94 29.68 -1.30
CA GLU A 470 1.99 29.00 0.00
C GLU A 470 0.68 29.13 0.78
N GLU A 471 0.11 30.34 0.85
CA GLU A 471 -1.18 30.55 1.52
C GLU A 471 -2.31 29.79 0.82
N LEU A 472 -2.28 29.74 -0.53
CA LEU A 472 -3.29 29.05 -1.31
C LEU A 472 -3.21 27.53 -1.10
N ARG A 473 -2.00 26.95 -1.09
CA ARG A 473 -1.77 25.53 -0.85
C ARG A 473 -2.29 25.06 0.51
N THR A 474 -2.09 25.85 1.58
CA THR A 474 -2.56 25.52 2.93
C THR A 474 -4.07 25.54 3.13
N ARG A 475 -4.82 26.01 2.15
CA ARG A 475 -6.29 26.11 2.20
C ARG A 475 -7.01 24.97 1.48
N LEU A 476 -6.27 24.10 0.79
CA LEU A 476 -6.85 23.01 0.01
C LEU A 476 -7.35 21.87 0.90
N SER A 477 -8.41 21.22 0.46
CA SER A 477 -8.96 20.00 1.06
C SER A 477 -8.11 18.76 0.76
N VAL A 478 -7.31 18.79 -0.31
CA VAL A 478 -6.40 17.72 -0.73
C VAL A 478 -4.97 18.07 -0.38
N GLU A 479 -4.25 17.13 0.22
CA GLU A 479 -2.84 17.31 0.56
C GLU A 479 -1.98 17.06 -0.69
N LEU A 480 -1.37 18.14 -1.20
CA LEU A 480 -0.43 18.08 -2.32
C LEU A 480 0.96 18.54 -1.86
N ASP A 481 1.98 17.87 -2.36
CA ASP A 481 3.34 18.36 -2.19
C ASP A 481 3.55 19.65 -3.00
N LYS A 482 4.73 20.27 -2.86
CA LYS A 482 5.02 21.54 -3.54
C LYS A 482 5.03 21.38 -5.06
N ASN A 483 5.55 20.26 -5.56
CA ASN A 483 5.71 20.04 -7.00
C ASN A 483 4.36 19.72 -7.65
N GLU A 484 3.56 18.87 -7.01
CA GLU A 484 2.19 18.54 -7.42
C GLU A 484 1.31 19.80 -7.46
N PHE A 485 1.45 20.65 -6.43
CA PHE A 485 0.71 21.92 -6.39
C PHE A 485 1.17 22.88 -7.49
N ASP A 486 2.47 23.02 -7.75
CA ASP A 486 2.97 23.84 -8.85
C ASP A 486 2.52 23.32 -10.23
N GLU A 487 2.41 21.99 -10.39
CA GLU A 487 1.90 21.36 -11.61
C GLU A 487 0.40 21.61 -11.79
N LEU A 488 -0.40 21.47 -10.72
CA LEU A 488 -1.83 21.81 -10.70
C LEU A 488 -2.05 23.28 -11.13
N LEU A 489 -1.26 24.20 -10.59
CA LEU A 489 -1.33 25.60 -11.00
C LEU A 489 -0.92 25.80 -12.48
N GLY A 490 0.02 24.99 -12.97
CA GLY A 490 0.42 24.96 -14.38
C GLY A 490 -0.74 24.56 -15.29
N TRP A 491 -1.49 23.52 -14.92
CA TRP A 491 -2.68 23.07 -15.68
C TRP A 491 -3.77 24.15 -15.69
N LEU A 492 -4.13 24.72 -14.54
CA LEU A 492 -5.12 25.78 -14.44
C LEU A 492 -4.73 27.03 -15.23
N LYS A 493 -3.43 27.33 -15.30
CA LYS A 493 -2.91 28.40 -16.17
C LYS A 493 -3.07 28.07 -17.65
N SER A 494 -2.78 26.82 -18.05
CA SER A 494 -2.94 26.37 -19.43
C SER A 494 -4.41 26.36 -19.88
N GLU A 495 -5.33 26.14 -18.95
CA GLU A 495 -6.78 26.23 -19.15
C GLU A 495 -7.31 27.67 -19.12
N ASP A 496 -6.44 28.66 -19.04
CA ASP A 496 -6.80 30.08 -19.01
C ASP A 496 -7.66 30.50 -17.78
N LYS A 497 -7.66 29.73 -16.69
CA LYS A 497 -8.43 30.02 -15.47
C LYS A 497 -7.73 30.99 -14.53
N ILE A 498 -6.40 30.89 -14.44
CA ILE A 498 -5.57 31.69 -13.53
C ILE A 498 -4.37 32.31 -14.25
N LYS A 499 -3.75 33.29 -13.63
CA LYS A 499 -2.43 33.82 -13.99
C LYS A 499 -1.47 33.69 -12.81
N LEU A 500 -0.21 33.42 -13.12
CA LEU A 500 0.88 33.33 -12.16
C LEU A 500 1.79 34.56 -12.33
N ASP A 501 2.03 35.27 -11.24
CA ASP A 501 2.91 36.44 -11.17
C ASP A 501 3.92 36.23 -10.04
N GLY A 502 5.05 35.63 -10.38
CA GLY A 502 6.07 35.21 -9.40
C GLY A 502 5.47 34.25 -8.35
N PRO A 503 5.49 34.64 -7.06
CA PRO A 503 4.94 33.83 -5.98
C PRO A 503 3.42 33.97 -5.81
N TYR A 504 2.75 34.79 -6.61
CA TYR A 504 1.33 35.08 -6.47
C TYR A 504 0.49 34.44 -7.57
N VAL A 505 -0.73 34.07 -7.19
CA VAL A 505 -1.76 33.48 -8.03
C VAL A 505 -2.96 34.41 -8.07
N ALA A 506 -3.49 34.66 -9.25
CA ALA A 506 -4.66 35.48 -9.43
C ALA A 506 -5.59 34.87 -10.49
N LYS A 507 -6.89 35.22 -10.46
CA LYS A 507 -7.80 34.89 -11.55
C LYS A 507 -7.29 35.55 -12.85
N LYS A 508 -7.41 34.88 -14.01
CA LYS A 508 -6.84 35.35 -15.28
C LYS A 508 -7.19 36.82 -15.59
N ASP A 509 -8.47 37.17 -15.48
CA ASP A 509 -8.99 38.48 -15.83
C ASP A 509 -8.93 39.49 -14.70
N PHE A 510 -8.39 39.11 -13.54
CA PHE A 510 -8.34 40.01 -12.40
C PHE A 510 -7.38 41.17 -12.67
N LYS A 511 -7.85 42.37 -12.39
CA LYS A 511 -7.06 43.62 -12.33
C LYS A 511 -7.31 44.29 -11.01
N ILE A 512 -6.30 44.96 -10.49
CA ILE A 512 -6.45 45.79 -9.31
C ILE A 512 -7.51 46.87 -9.56
N VAL A 513 -8.52 46.93 -8.72
CA VAL A 513 -9.65 47.84 -8.89
C VAL A 513 -9.66 48.84 -7.73
N TYR A 514 -9.57 50.13 -8.09
CA TYR A 514 -9.66 51.22 -7.11
C TYR A 514 -11.08 51.74 -7.07
N GLU A 515 -11.79 51.51 -5.99
CA GLU A 515 -13.17 51.98 -5.79
C GLU A 515 -13.30 52.83 -4.51
N GLY A 516 -14.32 53.65 -4.44
CA GLY A 516 -14.69 54.42 -3.25
C GLY A 516 -13.53 55.26 -2.68
N LYS A 517 -13.14 54.94 -1.44
CA LYS A 517 -12.05 55.66 -0.72
C LYS A 517 -10.68 55.36 -1.34
N ALA A 518 -10.45 54.14 -1.82
CA ALA A 518 -9.18 53.73 -2.46
C ALA A 518 -8.93 54.55 -3.74
N LYS A 519 -9.97 54.76 -4.57
CA LYS A 519 -9.86 55.60 -5.77
C LYS A 519 -9.50 57.05 -5.42
N LYS A 520 -10.15 57.62 -4.41
CA LYS A 520 -9.84 59.00 -3.95
C LYS A 520 -8.41 59.10 -3.45
N ALA A 521 -7.96 58.17 -2.62
CA ALA A 521 -6.59 58.11 -2.10
C ALA A 521 -5.57 57.98 -3.27
N ARG A 522 -5.81 57.07 -4.23
CA ARG A 522 -4.98 56.95 -5.43
C ARG A 522 -4.82 58.26 -6.18
N ASP A 523 -5.94 58.91 -6.51
CA ASP A 523 -5.92 60.12 -7.31
C ASP A 523 -5.19 61.28 -6.60
N ILE A 524 -5.30 61.38 -5.27
CA ILE A 524 -4.56 62.38 -4.46
C ILE A 524 -3.07 62.04 -4.44
N ILE A 525 -2.70 60.77 -4.19
CA ILE A 525 -1.30 60.33 -4.13
C ILE A 525 -0.61 60.61 -5.46
N LEU A 526 -1.21 60.20 -6.59
CA LEU A 526 -0.64 60.42 -7.92
C LEU A 526 -0.46 61.92 -8.18
N ASN A 527 -1.44 62.75 -7.86
CA ASN A 527 -1.35 64.19 -8.05
C ASN A 527 -0.24 64.85 -7.21
N GLN A 528 0.04 64.35 -6.00
CA GLN A 528 1.13 64.88 -5.14
C GLN A 528 2.52 64.46 -5.62
N LEU A 529 2.62 63.33 -6.34
CA LEU A 529 3.89 62.79 -6.83
C LEU A 529 4.17 63.22 -8.30
N ASP A 530 3.16 63.66 -9.06
CA ASP A 530 3.32 64.06 -10.44
C ASP A 530 4.21 65.30 -10.60
N GLY A 531 5.26 65.18 -11.41
CA GLY A 531 6.24 66.24 -11.67
C GLY A 531 7.08 66.64 -10.43
N ASN A 532 6.93 65.98 -9.29
CA ASN A 532 7.51 66.38 -8.01
C ASN A 532 8.82 65.63 -7.70
N PHE A 533 9.96 66.33 -7.77
CA PHE A 533 11.27 65.80 -7.35
C PHE A 533 11.54 65.78 -5.82
N MET A 534 10.57 66.23 -5.04
CA MET A 534 10.56 66.19 -3.57
C MET A 534 9.23 65.61 -3.06
N PRO A 535 8.83 64.39 -3.50
CA PRO A 535 7.53 63.86 -3.12
C PRO A 535 7.44 63.57 -1.62
N PRO A 536 6.24 63.65 -1.02
CA PRO A 536 6.04 63.18 0.34
C PRO A 536 6.38 61.68 0.43
N ASP A 537 7.04 61.32 1.53
CA ASP A 537 7.29 59.88 1.81
C ASP A 537 6.01 59.21 2.33
N ARG A 538 6.05 57.88 2.45
CA ARG A 538 4.90 57.08 2.89
C ARG A 538 4.33 57.57 4.22
N SER A 539 5.19 57.84 5.19
CA SER A 539 4.75 58.31 6.51
C SER A 539 4.11 59.69 6.48
N THR A 540 4.58 60.57 5.62
CA THR A 540 3.96 61.88 5.39
C THR A 540 2.58 61.74 4.78
N LEU A 541 2.44 60.88 3.74
CA LEU A 541 1.14 60.59 3.12
C LEU A 541 0.14 59.99 4.11
N GLN A 542 0.59 59.09 4.99
CA GLN A 542 -0.25 58.51 6.04
C GLN A 542 -0.75 59.52 7.05
N ASN A 543 0.06 60.53 7.40
CA ASN A 543 -0.28 61.56 8.38
C ASN A 543 -1.10 62.70 7.79
N GLU A 544 -0.90 63.05 6.52
CA GLU A 544 -1.54 64.23 5.89
C GLU A 544 -2.87 63.90 5.22
N LEU A 545 -3.09 62.65 4.80
CA LEU A 545 -4.33 62.25 4.13
C LEU A 545 -5.37 61.80 5.17
N GLU A 546 -6.61 62.29 5.04
CA GLU A 546 -7.76 61.90 5.88
C GLU A 546 -8.27 60.46 5.56
N PHE A 547 -7.38 59.49 5.47
CA PHE A 547 -7.69 58.08 5.26
C PHE A 547 -6.99 57.21 6.31
N ASP A 548 -7.48 55.98 6.44
CA ASP A 548 -6.85 54.96 7.29
C ASP A 548 -5.43 54.63 6.78
N GLU A 549 -4.45 54.56 7.68
CA GLU A 549 -3.04 54.28 7.34
C GLU A 549 -2.87 52.96 6.56
N TYR A 550 -3.68 51.96 6.89
CA TYR A 550 -3.68 50.70 6.19
C TYR A 550 -4.14 50.89 4.74
N LEU A 551 -5.20 51.63 4.48
CA LEU A 551 -5.68 51.94 3.14
C LEU A 551 -4.63 52.68 2.30
N ILE A 552 -3.95 53.66 2.87
CA ILE A 552 -2.88 54.40 2.16
C ILE A 552 -1.73 53.46 1.79
N THR A 553 -1.33 52.57 2.72
CA THR A 553 -0.31 51.55 2.48
C THR A 553 -0.70 50.63 1.33
N GLU A 554 -1.90 50.08 1.38
CA GLU A 554 -2.42 49.17 0.33
C GLU A 554 -2.49 49.90 -1.03
N VAL A 555 -2.89 51.17 -1.09
CA VAL A 555 -2.95 51.93 -2.32
C VAL A 555 -1.55 52.22 -2.88
N ILE A 556 -0.58 52.61 -2.05
CA ILE A 556 0.80 52.85 -2.49
C ILE A 556 1.43 51.57 -3.01
N ASP A 557 1.24 50.45 -2.28
CA ASP A 557 1.78 49.15 -2.70
C ASP A 557 1.13 48.69 -3.99
N ALA A 558 -0.18 48.86 -4.17
CA ALA A 558 -0.90 48.58 -5.39
C ALA A 558 -0.42 49.40 -6.58
N LEU A 559 -0.21 50.71 -6.40
CA LEU A 559 0.33 51.59 -7.43
C LEU A 559 1.75 51.21 -7.84
N ASN A 560 2.57 50.80 -6.88
CA ASN A 560 3.93 50.28 -7.19
C ASN A 560 3.87 48.91 -7.90
N GLU A 561 2.88 48.07 -7.63
CA GLU A 561 2.70 46.78 -8.30
C GLU A 561 2.25 46.89 -9.75
N VAL A 562 1.55 47.96 -10.13
CA VAL A 562 1.11 48.25 -11.51
C VAL A 562 2.02 49.23 -12.23
N ASP A 563 3.20 49.51 -11.69
CA ASP A 563 4.20 50.46 -12.21
C ASP A 563 3.71 51.90 -12.33
N ASP A 564 2.59 52.29 -11.69
CA ASP A 564 2.14 53.67 -11.59
C ASP A 564 2.97 54.50 -10.60
N LEU A 565 3.72 53.83 -9.70
CA LEU A 565 4.76 54.38 -8.84
C LEU A 565 6.03 53.55 -8.91
N VAL A 566 7.18 54.18 -8.75
CA VAL A 566 8.48 53.55 -8.66
C VAL A 566 9.04 53.68 -7.25
N LYS A 567 9.22 52.55 -6.58
CA LYS A 567 9.88 52.50 -5.27
C LYS A 567 11.38 52.69 -5.42
N VAL A 568 11.88 53.81 -4.84
CA VAL A 568 13.32 54.17 -4.90
C VAL A 568 14.02 53.85 -3.58
N ASP A 569 13.32 53.96 -2.46
CA ASP A 569 13.81 53.56 -1.13
C ASP A 569 12.64 53.04 -0.30
N ARG A 570 12.89 52.57 0.93
CA ARG A 570 11.90 51.92 1.82
C ARG A 570 10.61 52.71 1.97
N GLU A 571 10.72 54.05 2.11
CA GLU A 571 9.60 54.95 2.35
C GLU A 571 9.36 55.92 1.18
N LEU A 572 10.17 55.86 0.11
CA LEU A 572 10.19 56.89 -0.92
C LEU A 572 9.76 56.29 -2.27
N PHE A 573 8.73 56.91 -2.83
CA PHE A 573 8.14 56.53 -4.15
C PHE A 573 8.13 57.76 -5.05
N PHE A 574 8.32 57.55 -6.35
CA PHE A 574 8.23 58.60 -7.37
C PHE A 574 7.26 58.18 -8.48
N HIS A 575 6.68 59.16 -9.14
CA HIS A 575 5.95 58.92 -10.39
C HIS A 575 6.94 58.51 -11.48
N PRO A 576 6.62 57.53 -12.36
CA PRO A 576 7.53 57.10 -13.42
C PRO A 576 8.09 58.24 -14.29
N ASP A 577 7.26 59.22 -14.64
CA ASP A 577 7.69 60.38 -15.44
C ASP A 577 8.77 61.22 -14.76
N VAL A 578 8.74 61.30 -13.44
CA VAL A 578 9.78 62.01 -12.65
C VAL A 578 11.11 61.21 -12.65
N ILE A 579 11.04 59.89 -12.57
CA ILE A 579 12.21 59.02 -12.72
C ILE A 579 12.84 59.17 -14.11
N ASP A 580 12.02 59.09 -15.15
CA ASP A 580 12.46 59.27 -16.53
C ASP A 580 13.05 60.67 -16.77
N ALA A 581 12.46 61.71 -16.21
CA ALA A 581 12.98 63.06 -16.30
C ALA A 581 14.31 63.21 -15.56
N ALA A 582 14.44 62.61 -14.37
CA ALA A 582 15.70 62.59 -13.62
C ALA A 582 16.80 61.83 -14.35
N GLU A 583 16.48 60.69 -14.92
CA GLU A 583 17.41 59.87 -15.71
C GLU A 583 17.91 60.61 -16.94
N LYS A 584 17.02 61.18 -17.73
CA LYS A 584 17.37 61.99 -18.91
C LYS A 584 18.30 63.15 -18.55
N ARG A 585 18.02 63.90 -17.49
CA ARG A 585 18.86 64.99 -17.02
C ARG A 585 20.26 64.46 -16.56
N LEU A 586 20.31 63.35 -15.81
CA LEU A 586 21.51 62.72 -15.31
C LEU A 586 22.37 62.23 -16.47
N VAL A 587 21.83 61.45 -17.40
CA VAL A 587 22.57 60.89 -18.54
C VAL A 587 23.12 61.98 -19.43
N LYS A 588 22.35 63.02 -19.71
CA LYS A 588 22.82 64.18 -20.48
C LYS A 588 24.02 64.85 -19.79
N GLN A 589 23.96 65.12 -18.50
CA GLN A 589 25.03 65.74 -17.74
C GLN A 589 26.29 64.87 -17.72
N LEU A 590 26.13 63.56 -17.58
CA LEU A 590 27.25 62.61 -17.61
C LEU A 590 27.89 62.46 -18.97
N GLN A 591 27.11 62.61 -20.07
CA GLN A 591 27.64 62.64 -21.44
C GLN A 591 28.45 63.89 -21.71
N GLU A 592 28.03 65.05 -21.13
CA GLU A 592 28.73 66.33 -21.32
C GLU A 592 29.99 66.46 -20.45
N ASN A 593 29.93 66.01 -19.18
CA ASN A 593 30.96 66.27 -18.17
C ASN A 593 31.75 65.01 -17.76
N GLY A 594 31.33 63.80 -18.16
CA GLY A 594 31.98 62.55 -17.83
C GLY A 594 31.69 61.99 -16.44
N GLU A 595 31.49 62.82 -15.47
CA GLU A 595 31.22 62.47 -14.06
C GLU A 595 30.29 63.49 -13.39
N ILE A 596 29.63 63.10 -12.28
CA ILE A 596 28.75 63.96 -11.49
C ILE A 596 28.87 63.66 -10.00
N GLU A 597 28.87 64.69 -9.17
CA GLU A 597 28.75 64.56 -7.70
C GLU A 597 27.30 64.63 -7.23
N LEU A 598 27.03 64.09 -6.01
CA LEU A 598 25.69 64.12 -5.41
C LEU A 598 25.12 65.56 -5.29
N ALA A 599 25.98 66.53 -5.00
CA ALA A 599 25.55 67.95 -4.86
C ALA A 599 25.15 68.52 -6.23
N GLU A 600 25.87 68.23 -7.27
CA GLU A 600 25.57 68.63 -8.65
C GLU A 600 24.29 67.96 -9.17
N PHE A 601 24.09 66.68 -8.89
CA PHE A 601 22.87 65.98 -9.28
C PHE A 601 21.65 66.55 -8.52
N ARG A 602 21.79 66.82 -7.22
CA ARG A 602 20.73 67.47 -6.42
C ARG A 602 20.29 68.78 -7.07
N ASP A 603 21.24 69.63 -7.43
CA ASP A 603 20.98 70.94 -8.04
C ASP A 603 20.40 70.80 -9.45
N LEU A 604 20.84 69.84 -10.23
CA LEU A 604 20.36 69.49 -11.58
C LEU A 604 18.87 69.13 -11.58
N ILE A 605 18.39 68.43 -10.55
CA ILE A 605 16.98 68.04 -10.43
C ILE A 605 16.18 68.98 -9.52
N GLU A 606 16.77 70.09 -9.05
CA GLU A 606 16.14 71.09 -8.18
C GLU A 606 15.53 70.44 -6.91
N SER A 607 16.27 69.56 -6.23
CA SER A 607 15.78 68.75 -5.13
C SER A 607 16.65 68.89 -3.88
N SER A 608 16.45 68.05 -2.86
CA SER A 608 17.26 67.97 -1.67
C SER A 608 18.08 66.66 -1.62
N ARG A 609 19.07 66.63 -0.74
CA ARG A 609 19.92 65.45 -0.51
C ARG A 609 19.09 64.21 -0.09
N LYS A 610 17.96 64.41 0.61
CA LYS A 610 17.02 63.37 1.05
C LYS A 610 16.51 62.54 -0.15
N TYR A 611 16.29 63.18 -1.30
CA TYR A 611 15.73 62.56 -2.50
C TYR A 611 16.79 62.20 -3.56
N ALA A 612 17.77 63.10 -3.75
CA ALA A 612 18.81 62.92 -4.75
C ALA A 612 19.71 61.68 -4.49
N LEU A 613 20.05 61.42 -3.22
CA LEU A 613 20.86 60.26 -2.87
C LEU A 613 20.18 58.90 -3.16
N PRO A 614 18.92 58.66 -2.72
CA PRO A 614 18.19 57.47 -3.12
C PRO A 614 18.02 57.31 -4.63
N LEU A 615 17.71 58.36 -5.38
CA LEU A 615 17.59 58.32 -6.84
C LEU A 615 18.90 57.90 -7.51
N LEU A 616 20.05 58.44 -7.11
CA LEU A 616 21.34 58.01 -7.63
C LEU A 616 21.64 56.55 -7.32
N LYS A 617 21.30 56.08 -6.10
CA LYS A 617 21.45 54.64 -5.76
C LYS A 617 20.55 53.76 -6.62
N TYR A 618 19.30 54.23 -6.89
CA TYR A 618 18.38 53.55 -7.77
C TYR A 618 18.93 53.42 -9.20
N PHE A 619 19.53 54.50 -9.74
CA PHE A 619 20.20 54.47 -11.06
C PHE A 619 21.44 53.60 -11.07
N ASP A 620 22.22 53.57 -9.98
CA ASP A 620 23.34 52.61 -9.81
C ASP A 620 22.84 51.16 -9.86
N GLN A 621 21.73 50.83 -9.17
CA GLN A 621 21.13 49.49 -9.17
C GLN A 621 20.53 49.10 -10.53
N LYS A 622 19.95 50.08 -11.23
CA LYS A 622 19.46 49.87 -12.63
C LYS A 622 20.58 49.73 -13.65
N GLY A 623 21.86 49.92 -13.24
CA GLY A 623 22.99 49.79 -14.13
C GLY A 623 23.15 50.97 -15.10
N ILE A 624 22.54 52.10 -14.82
CA ILE A 624 22.65 53.35 -15.60
C ILE A 624 23.95 54.06 -15.23
N THR A 625 24.24 54.10 -13.94
CA THR A 625 25.47 54.72 -13.42
C THR A 625 26.28 53.76 -12.58
N GLU A 626 27.57 54.08 -12.41
CA GLU A 626 28.47 53.38 -11.51
C GLU A 626 29.18 54.42 -10.58
N ARG A 627 29.27 54.05 -9.29
CA ARG A 627 29.91 54.91 -8.30
C ARG A 627 31.44 54.73 -8.33
N LYS A 628 32.17 55.87 -8.51
CA LYS A 628 33.61 55.93 -8.37
C LYS A 628 33.97 56.96 -7.27
N GLY A 629 34.31 56.46 -6.06
CA GLY A 629 34.56 57.35 -4.91
C GLY A 629 33.28 58.10 -4.50
N ASP A 630 33.33 59.43 -4.56
CA ASP A 630 32.18 60.31 -4.27
C ASP A 630 31.41 60.72 -5.53
N LYS A 631 31.91 60.34 -6.71
CA LYS A 631 31.30 60.68 -8.01
C LYS A 631 30.61 59.46 -8.63
N ARG A 632 29.78 59.73 -9.64
CA ARG A 632 29.18 58.71 -10.53
C ARG A 632 29.56 58.98 -11.97
N ILE A 633 29.70 57.94 -12.71
CA ILE A 633 29.95 57.92 -14.15
C ILE A 633 28.88 57.11 -14.85
N LEU A 634 28.70 57.27 -16.15
CA LEU A 634 27.90 56.37 -16.94
C LEU A 634 28.54 54.98 -16.89
N LYS A 635 27.72 53.95 -16.70
CA LYS A 635 28.15 52.58 -16.79
C LYS A 635 28.27 52.21 -18.27
N ASP A 636 29.46 51.76 -18.71
CA ASP A 636 29.64 51.24 -20.05
C ASP A 636 28.71 50.01 -20.23
N LYS A 637 27.97 49.98 -21.34
CA LYS A 637 27.05 48.89 -21.69
C LYS A 637 27.76 47.58 -22.00
#